data_c01b400188fc81ab5d26d88ba643cb7c
#
_entry.id   c01b400188fc81ab5d26d88ba643cb7c
#
_cell.length_a   1.000
_cell.length_b   1.000
_cell.length_c   1.000
_cell.angle_alpha   90.00
_cell.angle_beta   90.00
_cell.angle_gamma   90.00
#
_symmetry.space_group_name_H-M   'P 1'
#
loop_
_entity.id
_entity.type
_entity.pdbx_description
1 polymer ?
#
loop_
_entity_poly.entity_id
_entity_poly.type
_entity_poly.pdbx_seq_one_letter_code
_entity_poly.pdbx_strand_id
1 'polypeptide(L)'
;MTFRIKKLDIFIAKQFGLLFVGTFFICQFVLMMQFVWRYVDELIGKGLSVEILAQFFWNMALMLVPQALPLAILLSSLITFGNLGESYELTAIKSAGISLMQSFRSLIAITLVVCGVSFYFQNNIGPEANMKLSQLLISMKQKSPELMIPEGIFYDGIPNCNIYVQKKDVETGKLYGMMIYRMTGSYEDQAIILADSGMMQTTAEKKHLLLTLWSGEWFENMQSSEFGNSASVPYRRESFVAKQIVLDFDGDFNMQDAASLANNAKGKGLRQIFHDMDSINQVYDSIGRSYYDDAKRMYFYNVSLNKADSLNAVKMAKADKKNFDSLFGKKSVDVQKNAVNDALNSVQGRVSDLEFRSMITSDGDRLLRMHEIEAINKFTLALQCLLFFFIGAPLGAIIRKGGLGYPILISVLVFIVYYILDNSGYRMARGGMWAVWVGKGLAPVALTPIAIFVTYKANKDSVVFNADLYKEFFMRLLGLRLKRHVFAKEVIINDPDYVNDSITLKQMNADIDAYSKEHRLVSAPNIIDVFFKYKKDNEIERISEILESVIEDLANTKDKILLHEMNKYPILATKAHTRPFEHKWLNIIAGVLVPVGAVLYIRMWVFRLRLYRDLRQIRQTNQAIIVRMREIK
;
A
#
# COMPACT_ATOMS: atom_id res chain seq x y z
N MET A 1 -37.70 -7.36 -18.11
CA MET A 1 -37.27 -6.00 -18.46
C MET A 1 -36.45 -6.04 -19.73
N THR A 2 -37.04 -5.61 -20.85
CA THR A 2 -36.33 -5.54 -22.15
C THR A 2 -35.25 -4.42 -22.07
N PHE A 3 -34.00 -4.80 -22.30
CA PHE A 3 -32.85 -3.88 -22.32
C PHE A 3 -32.93 -3.02 -23.59
N ARG A 4 -33.71 -1.94 -23.58
CA ARG A 4 -33.76 -1.00 -24.68
C ARG A 4 -32.67 0.06 -24.47
N ILE A 5 -31.62 -0.01 -25.30
CA ILE A 5 -30.53 0.98 -25.25
C ILE A 5 -31.09 2.34 -25.67
N LYS A 6 -30.94 3.34 -24.80
CA LYS A 6 -31.40 4.72 -25.05
C LYS A 6 -30.25 5.54 -25.64
N LYS A 7 -30.56 6.63 -26.35
CA LYS A 7 -29.54 7.57 -26.88
C LYS A 7 -28.62 8.11 -25.79
N LEU A 8 -29.15 8.34 -24.58
CA LEU A 8 -28.39 8.77 -23.42
C LEU A 8 -27.34 7.72 -22.99
N ASP A 9 -27.70 6.44 -23.02
CA ASP A 9 -26.78 5.34 -22.68
C ASP A 9 -25.59 5.32 -23.63
N ILE A 10 -25.83 5.51 -24.94
CA ILE A 10 -24.78 5.56 -25.97
C ILE A 10 -23.90 6.80 -25.78
N PHE A 11 -24.50 7.96 -25.45
CA PHE A 11 -23.79 9.21 -25.23
C PHE A 11 -22.79 9.07 -24.08
N ILE A 12 -23.25 8.63 -22.90
CA ILE A 12 -22.39 8.43 -21.73
C ILE A 12 -21.34 7.35 -21.99
N ALA A 13 -21.72 6.24 -22.64
CA ALA A 13 -20.82 5.14 -22.98
C ALA A 13 -19.71 5.59 -23.95
N LYS A 14 -20.01 6.44 -24.94
CA LYS A 14 -19.03 6.97 -25.88
C LYS A 14 -18.00 7.87 -25.17
N GLN A 15 -18.45 8.79 -24.31
CA GLN A 15 -17.54 9.65 -23.53
C GLN A 15 -16.64 8.83 -22.61
N PHE A 16 -17.24 7.89 -21.86
CA PHE A 16 -16.49 6.99 -20.99
C PHE A 16 -15.49 6.13 -21.77
N GLY A 17 -15.91 5.50 -22.88
CA GLY A 17 -15.07 4.60 -23.66
C GLY A 17 -13.81 5.28 -24.20
N LEU A 18 -13.95 6.50 -24.73
CA LEU A 18 -12.79 7.27 -25.22
C LEU A 18 -11.81 7.58 -24.08
N LEU A 19 -12.33 8.04 -22.94
CA LEU A 19 -11.51 8.34 -21.77
C LEU A 19 -10.90 7.07 -21.17
N PHE A 20 -11.66 5.96 -21.15
CA PHE A 20 -11.17 4.68 -20.63
C PHE A 20 -9.97 4.17 -21.41
N VAL A 21 -10.02 4.19 -22.74
CA VAL A 21 -8.88 3.77 -23.57
C VAL A 21 -7.65 4.65 -23.28
N GLY A 22 -7.80 5.97 -23.27
CA GLY A 22 -6.69 6.88 -22.98
C GLY A 22 -6.11 6.68 -21.58
N THR A 23 -6.97 6.60 -20.56
CA THR A 23 -6.53 6.39 -19.17
C THR A 23 -5.93 5.01 -18.95
N PHE A 24 -6.41 3.98 -19.67
CA PHE A 24 -5.82 2.64 -19.63
C PHE A 24 -4.37 2.64 -20.10
N PHE A 25 -4.07 3.25 -21.25
CA PHE A 25 -2.69 3.33 -21.72
C PHE A 25 -1.80 4.15 -20.79
N ILE A 26 -2.31 5.23 -20.20
CA ILE A 26 -1.57 6.01 -19.20
C ILE A 26 -1.26 5.16 -17.96
N CYS A 27 -2.26 4.51 -17.39
CA CYS A 27 -2.08 3.64 -16.21
C CYS A 27 -1.13 2.47 -16.52
N GLN A 28 -1.31 1.84 -17.68
CA GLN A 28 -0.43 0.75 -18.14
C GLN A 28 1.02 1.21 -18.26
N PHE A 29 1.26 2.37 -18.88
CA PHE A 29 2.59 2.94 -19.01
C PHE A 29 3.24 3.25 -17.64
N VAL A 30 2.49 3.85 -16.71
CA VAL A 30 2.99 4.15 -15.36
C VAL A 30 3.37 2.87 -14.61
N LEU A 31 2.54 1.84 -14.67
CA LEU A 31 2.82 0.54 -14.05
C LEU A 31 4.03 -0.15 -14.71
N MET A 32 4.15 -0.06 -16.03
CA MET A 32 5.32 -0.58 -16.75
C MET A 32 6.59 0.13 -16.33
N MET A 33 6.59 1.47 -16.24
CA MET A 33 7.76 2.24 -15.79
C MET A 33 8.17 1.89 -14.36
N GLN A 34 7.19 1.71 -13.45
CA GLN A 34 7.45 1.25 -12.08
C GLN A 34 8.11 -0.14 -12.06
N PHE A 35 7.67 -1.04 -12.93
CA PHE A 35 8.23 -2.37 -13.03
C PHE A 35 9.65 -2.34 -13.63
N VAL A 36 9.87 -1.60 -14.72
CA VAL A 36 11.18 -1.42 -15.34
C VAL A 36 12.19 -0.89 -14.34
N TRP A 37 11.80 0.11 -13.52
CA TRP A 37 12.67 0.69 -12.50
C TRP A 37 13.14 -0.34 -11.46
N ARG A 38 12.32 -1.35 -11.18
CA ARG A 38 12.68 -2.45 -10.27
C ARG A 38 13.75 -3.39 -10.86
N TYR A 39 13.78 -3.55 -12.18
CA TYR A 39 14.64 -4.52 -12.88
C TYR A 39 15.68 -3.84 -13.77
N VAL A 40 15.94 -2.56 -13.55
CA VAL A 40 16.89 -1.78 -14.36
C VAL A 40 18.30 -2.39 -14.33
N ASP A 41 18.72 -2.90 -13.17
CA ASP A 41 20.04 -3.50 -12.99
C ASP A 41 20.19 -4.84 -13.76
N GLU A 42 19.09 -5.57 -13.96
CA GLU A 42 19.09 -6.78 -14.77
C GLU A 42 19.01 -6.50 -16.28
N LEU A 43 18.59 -5.31 -16.68
CA LEU A 43 18.40 -4.95 -18.08
C LEU A 43 19.62 -4.23 -18.68
N ILE A 44 20.28 -3.36 -17.89
CA ILE A 44 21.38 -2.52 -18.33
C ILE A 44 22.72 -3.28 -18.23
N GLY A 45 23.58 -3.09 -19.22
CA GLY A 45 24.97 -3.59 -19.21
C GLY A 45 25.16 -5.07 -19.58
N LYS A 46 24.10 -5.85 -19.81
CA LYS A 46 24.20 -7.29 -20.10
C LYS A 46 24.24 -7.66 -21.59
N GLY A 47 24.33 -6.69 -22.49
CA GLY A 47 24.41 -6.98 -23.94
C GLY A 47 23.23 -7.82 -24.46
N LEU A 48 22.00 -7.55 -23.97
CA LEU A 48 20.79 -8.25 -24.39
C LEU A 48 20.41 -7.84 -25.81
N SER A 49 19.94 -8.80 -26.62
CA SER A 49 19.43 -8.49 -27.95
C SER A 49 18.12 -7.69 -27.85
N VAL A 50 17.85 -6.84 -28.85
CA VAL A 50 16.60 -6.07 -28.95
C VAL A 50 15.37 -6.98 -28.95
N GLU A 51 15.48 -8.17 -29.50
CA GLU A 51 14.41 -9.17 -29.52
C GLU A 51 14.06 -9.64 -28.10
N ILE A 52 15.05 -9.94 -27.26
CA ILE A 52 14.85 -10.37 -25.87
C ILE A 52 14.22 -9.22 -25.06
N LEU A 53 14.68 -7.99 -25.26
CA LEU A 53 14.08 -6.82 -24.63
C LEU A 53 12.63 -6.60 -25.07
N ALA A 54 12.34 -6.75 -26.36
CA ALA A 54 10.97 -6.65 -26.86
C ALA A 54 10.06 -7.73 -26.27
N GLN A 55 10.53 -8.98 -26.19
CA GLN A 55 9.79 -10.07 -25.52
C GLN A 55 9.57 -9.79 -24.03
N PHE A 56 10.57 -9.23 -23.35
CA PHE A 56 10.46 -8.84 -21.93
C PHE A 56 9.36 -7.78 -21.75
N PHE A 57 9.42 -6.67 -22.50
CA PHE A 57 8.44 -5.59 -22.42
C PHE A 57 7.03 -6.06 -22.81
N TRP A 58 6.91 -6.92 -23.81
CA TRP A 58 5.62 -7.48 -24.24
C TRP A 58 4.98 -8.34 -23.16
N ASN A 59 5.71 -9.30 -22.60
CA ASN A 59 5.19 -10.15 -21.53
C ASN A 59 4.90 -9.35 -20.24
N MET A 60 5.73 -8.36 -19.93
CA MET A 60 5.49 -7.44 -18.83
C MET A 60 4.20 -6.64 -19.03
N ALA A 61 3.96 -6.12 -20.25
CA ALA A 61 2.74 -5.41 -20.56
C ALA A 61 1.51 -6.28 -20.37
N LEU A 62 1.53 -7.51 -20.89
CA LEU A 62 0.42 -8.47 -20.74
C LEU A 62 0.15 -8.83 -19.27
N MET A 63 1.21 -9.02 -18.46
CA MET A 63 1.09 -9.34 -17.03
C MET A 63 0.42 -8.20 -16.24
N LEU A 64 0.67 -6.94 -16.62
CA LEU A 64 0.17 -5.77 -15.89
C LEU A 64 -1.24 -5.34 -16.30
N VAL A 65 -1.80 -5.84 -17.42
CA VAL A 65 -3.17 -5.50 -17.87
C VAL A 65 -4.22 -5.64 -16.76
N PRO A 66 -4.30 -6.76 -16.01
CA PRO A 66 -5.33 -6.92 -14.97
C PRO A 66 -5.24 -5.89 -13.84
N GLN A 67 -4.05 -5.34 -13.57
CA GLN A 67 -3.85 -4.31 -12.55
C GLN A 67 -4.15 -2.91 -13.09
N ALA A 68 -3.91 -2.67 -14.38
CA ALA A 68 -4.18 -1.39 -15.03
C ALA A 68 -5.69 -1.15 -15.23
N LEU A 69 -6.48 -2.19 -15.51
CA LEU A 69 -7.91 -2.09 -15.79
C LEU A 69 -8.72 -1.43 -14.67
N PRO A 70 -8.63 -1.84 -13.38
CA PRO A 70 -9.35 -1.18 -12.30
C PRO A 70 -8.98 0.30 -12.15
N LEU A 71 -7.69 0.63 -12.25
CA LEU A 71 -7.19 2.01 -12.19
C LEU A 71 -7.75 2.87 -13.32
N ALA A 72 -7.75 2.33 -14.53
CA ALA A 72 -8.29 3.00 -15.70
C ALA A 72 -9.81 3.26 -15.54
N ILE A 73 -10.55 2.30 -15.00
CA ILE A 73 -11.99 2.47 -14.71
C ILE A 73 -12.22 3.55 -13.65
N LEU A 74 -11.45 3.54 -12.56
CA LEU A 74 -11.54 4.56 -11.51
C LEU A 74 -11.32 5.96 -12.08
N LEU A 75 -10.23 6.15 -12.80
CA LEU A 75 -9.85 7.43 -13.36
C LEU A 75 -10.82 7.89 -14.47
N SER A 76 -11.14 7.01 -15.43
CA SER A 76 -12.06 7.35 -16.52
C SER A 76 -13.48 7.64 -16.05
N SER A 77 -14.01 6.89 -15.08
CA SER A 77 -15.35 7.13 -14.52
C SER A 77 -15.39 8.47 -13.76
N LEU A 78 -14.35 8.77 -13.00
CA LEU A 78 -14.23 10.02 -12.23
C LEU A 78 -14.12 11.23 -13.18
N ILE A 79 -13.34 11.15 -14.25
CA ILE A 79 -13.23 12.21 -15.27
C ILE A 79 -14.55 12.35 -16.03
N THR A 80 -15.16 11.25 -16.47
CA THR A 80 -16.41 11.31 -17.24
C THR A 80 -17.51 12.02 -16.46
N PHE A 81 -17.78 11.62 -15.22
CA PHE A 81 -18.81 12.26 -14.40
C PHE A 81 -18.40 13.63 -13.86
N GLY A 82 -17.10 13.86 -13.69
CA GLY A 82 -16.58 15.20 -13.38
C GLY A 82 -16.86 16.19 -14.50
N ASN A 83 -16.58 15.82 -15.75
CA ASN A 83 -16.84 16.63 -16.94
C ASN A 83 -18.34 16.88 -17.15
N LEU A 84 -19.17 15.82 -17.06
CA LEU A 84 -20.64 15.95 -17.13
C LEU A 84 -21.20 16.86 -16.03
N GLY A 85 -20.56 16.90 -14.86
CA GLY A 85 -20.93 17.78 -13.76
C GLY A 85 -20.53 19.23 -14.03
N GLU A 86 -19.32 19.46 -14.55
CA GLU A 86 -18.79 20.80 -14.89
C GLU A 86 -19.55 21.45 -16.05
N SER A 87 -19.88 20.68 -17.08
CA SER A 87 -20.67 21.15 -18.24
C SER A 87 -22.16 21.31 -17.94
N TYR A 88 -22.61 21.11 -16.69
CA TYR A 88 -24.04 21.11 -16.28
C TYR A 88 -24.92 20.06 -16.97
N GLU A 89 -24.35 19.17 -17.81
CA GLU A 89 -25.09 18.11 -18.50
C GLU A 89 -25.69 17.12 -17.49
N LEU A 90 -24.94 16.77 -16.42
CA LEU A 90 -25.45 15.93 -15.35
C LEU A 90 -26.66 16.58 -14.62
N THR A 91 -26.63 17.91 -14.45
CA THR A 91 -27.72 18.66 -13.84
C THR A 91 -28.95 18.65 -14.76
N ALA A 92 -28.76 18.83 -16.07
CA ALA A 92 -29.86 18.73 -17.06
C ALA A 92 -30.46 17.33 -17.12
N ILE A 93 -29.64 16.26 -17.02
CA ILE A 93 -30.12 14.86 -16.97
C ILE A 93 -31.01 14.66 -15.72
N LYS A 94 -30.57 15.17 -14.55
CA LYS A 94 -31.34 15.06 -13.30
C LYS A 94 -32.63 15.88 -13.30
N SER A 95 -32.61 17.09 -13.86
CA SER A 95 -33.81 17.93 -13.99
C SER A 95 -34.85 17.31 -14.92
N ALA A 96 -34.44 16.48 -15.89
CA ALA A 96 -35.32 15.65 -16.72
C ALA A 96 -35.90 14.41 -15.97
N GLY A 97 -35.68 14.27 -14.65
CA GLY A 97 -36.21 13.18 -13.83
C GLY A 97 -35.42 11.87 -13.90
N ILE A 98 -34.22 11.87 -14.51
CA ILE A 98 -33.37 10.69 -14.61
C ILE A 98 -32.46 10.62 -13.40
N SER A 99 -32.56 9.55 -12.60
CA SER A 99 -31.69 9.37 -11.43
C SER A 99 -30.24 9.08 -11.82
N LEU A 100 -29.31 9.40 -10.91
CA LEU A 100 -27.87 9.14 -11.12
C LEU A 100 -27.60 7.64 -11.36
N MET A 101 -28.30 6.76 -10.63
CA MET A 101 -28.18 5.30 -10.82
C MET A 101 -28.68 4.84 -12.20
N GLN A 102 -29.70 5.50 -12.75
CA GLN A 102 -30.12 5.23 -14.12
C GLN A 102 -29.07 5.64 -15.15
N SER A 103 -28.36 6.75 -14.89
CA SER A 103 -27.24 7.20 -15.73
C SER A 103 -26.02 6.26 -15.65
N PHE A 104 -25.84 5.55 -14.53
CA PHE A 104 -24.76 4.55 -14.38
C PHE A 104 -25.05 3.23 -15.12
N ARG A 105 -26.29 2.95 -15.47
CA ARG A 105 -26.73 1.64 -15.97
C ARG A 105 -25.91 1.13 -17.17
N SER A 106 -25.66 1.97 -18.17
CA SER A 106 -24.87 1.61 -19.35
C SER A 106 -23.43 1.32 -18.99
N LEU A 107 -22.83 2.13 -18.09
CA LEU A 107 -21.45 1.96 -17.65
C LEU A 107 -21.27 0.76 -16.73
N ILE A 108 -22.25 0.42 -15.90
CA ILE A 108 -22.24 -0.82 -15.11
C ILE A 108 -22.15 -2.04 -16.05
N ALA A 109 -22.94 -2.06 -17.14
CA ALA A 109 -22.87 -3.14 -18.11
C ALA A 109 -21.49 -3.23 -18.79
N ILE A 110 -20.89 -2.10 -19.18
CA ILE A 110 -19.54 -2.04 -19.74
C ILE A 110 -18.52 -2.51 -18.72
N THR A 111 -18.61 -2.04 -17.49
CA THR A 111 -17.69 -2.43 -16.41
C THR A 111 -17.78 -3.93 -16.12
N LEU A 112 -18.96 -4.54 -16.16
CA LEU A 112 -19.14 -5.99 -16.02
C LEU A 112 -18.43 -6.75 -17.16
N VAL A 113 -18.51 -6.26 -18.39
CA VAL A 113 -17.75 -6.83 -19.51
C VAL A 113 -16.25 -6.72 -19.26
N VAL A 114 -15.77 -5.55 -18.81
CA VAL A 114 -14.35 -5.35 -18.46
C VAL A 114 -13.92 -6.25 -17.30
N CYS A 115 -14.79 -6.49 -16.31
CA CYS A 115 -14.54 -7.49 -15.24
C CYS A 115 -14.32 -8.89 -15.83
N GLY A 116 -15.16 -9.30 -16.78
CA GLY A 116 -14.99 -10.57 -17.48
C GLY A 116 -13.69 -10.65 -18.27
N VAL A 117 -13.33 -9.58 -18.98
CA VAL A 117 -12.03 -9.48 -19.69
C VAL A 117 -10.87 -9.53 -18.69
N SER A 118 -10.93 -8.79 -17.59
CA SER A 118 -9.92 -8.81 -16.54
C SER A 118 -9.72 -10.20 -15.96
N PHE A 119 -10.82 -10.91 -15.66
CA PHE A 119 -10.77 -12.29 -15.20
C PHE A 119 -10.14 -13.24 -16.22
N TYR A 120 -10.51 -13.10 -17.50
CA TYR A 120 -9.93 -13.91 -18.58
C TYR A 120 -8.42 -13.68 -18.73
N PHE A 121 -7.97 -12.42 -18.70
CA PHE A 121 -6.56 -12.09 -18.72
C PHE A 121 -5.83 -12.68 -17.50
N GLN A 122 -6.40 -12.55 -16.32
CA GLN A 122 -5.80 -13.04 -15.07
C GLN A 122 -5.72 -14.57 -15.01
N ASN A 123 -6.65 -15.27 -15.67
CA ASN A 123 -6.71 -16.73 -15.64
C ASN A 123 -5.90 -17.40 -16.74
N ASN A 124 -5.82 -16.80 -17.93
CA ASN A 124 -5.26 -17.43 -19.13
C ASN A 124 -3.99 -16.74 -19.60
N ILE A 125 -4.07 -15.46 -19.96
CA ILE A 125 -2.96 -14.72 -20.59
C ILE A 125 -1.90 -14.32 -19.56
N GLY A 126 -2.33 -13.81 -18.41
CA GLY A 126 -1.43 -13.33 -17.34
C GLY A 126 -0.47 -14.40 -16.80
N PRO A 127 -0.94 -15.62 -16.52
CA PRO A 127 -0.08 -16.72 -16.08
C PRO A 127 1.01 -17.08 -17.10
N GLU A 128 0.66 -17.19 -18.36
CA GLU A 128 1.62 -17.51 -19.43
C GLU A 128 2.67 -16.38 -19.57
N ALA A 129 2.20 -15.12 -19.58
CA ALA A 129 3.10 -13.97 -19.63
C ALA A 129 4.01 -13.89 -18.39
N ASN A 130 3.48 -14.19 -17.20
CA ASN A 130 4.28 -14.22 -15.95
C ASN A 130 5.33 -15.33 -16.00
N MET A 131 4.99 -16.52 -16.51
CA MET A 131 5.94 -17.63 -16.66
C MET A 131 7.08 -17.23 -17.60
N LYS A 132 6.76 -16.75 -18.80
CA LYS A 132 7.75 -16.29 -19.79
C LYS A 132 8.63 -15.17 -19.24
N LEU A 133 8.02 -14.20 -18.55
CA LEU A 133 8.75 -13.10 -17.91
C LEU A 133 9.73 -13.60 -16.81
N SER A 134 9.29 -14.56 -16.00
CA SER A 134 10.12 -15.15 -14.95
C SER A 134 11.28 -15.95 -15.55
N GLN A 135 11.03 -16.70 -16.61
CA GLN A 135 12.09 -17.42 -17.36
C GLN A 135 13.12 -16.44 -17.93
N LEU A 136 12.65 -15.35 -18.58
CA LEU A 136 13.54 -14.32 -19.11
C LEU A 136 14.39 -13.69 -18.01
N LEU A 137 13.80 -13.35 -16.84
CA LEU A 137 14.51 -12.75 -15.72
C LEU A 137 15.59 -13.69 -15.16
N ILE A 138 15.30 -14.99 -15.01
CA ILE A 138 16.27 -15.98 -14.56
C ILE A 138 17.41 -16.12 -15.59
N SER A 139 17.07 -16.25 -16.86
CA SER A 139 18.06 -16.36 -17.93
C SER A 139 18.92 -15.09 -18.06
N MET A 140 18.34 -13.90 -17.83
CA MET A 140 19.10 -12.64 -17.79
C MET A 140 20.06 -12.59 -16.59
N LYS A 141 19.67 -13.14 -15.44
CA LYS A 141 20.54 -13.24 -14.26
C LYS A 141 21.72 -14.18 -14.50
N GLN A 142 21.49 -15.26 -15.21
CA GLN A 142 22.54 -16.25 -15.51
C GLN A 142 23.52 -15.81 -16.60
N LYS A 143 23.14 -14.86 -17.48
CA LYS A 143 23.93 -14.49 -18.65
C LYS A 143 25.25 -13.80 -18.36
N SER A 144 25.42 -13.13 -17.25
CA SER A 144 26.62 -12.34 -16.92
C SER A 144 26.94 -12.38 -15.43
N PRO A 145 27.44 -13.52 -14.90
CA PRO A 145 27.77 -13.64 -13.49
C PRO A 145 28.91 -12.72 -13.07
N GLU A 146 29.81 -12.36 -13.99
CA GLU A 146 30.90 -11.41 -13.76
C GLU A 146 30.40 -10.02 -13.32
N LEU A 147 29.20 -9.62 -13.76
CA LEU A 147 28.58 -8.35 -13.36
C LEU A 147 27.87 -8.43 -12.00
N MET A 148 27.58 -9.63 -11.51
CA MET A 148 26.77 -9.84 -10.29
C MET A 148 27.58 -10.06 -9.03
N ILE A 149 28.93 -10.21 -9.12
CA ILE A 149 29.77 -10.43 -7.93
C ILE A 149 29.75 -9.15 -7.08
N PRO A 150 29.18 -9.19 -5.85
CA PRO A 150 29.15 -8.04 -4.96
C PRO A 150 30.52 -7.82 -4.31
N GLU A 151 30.83 -6.58 -3.96
CA GLU A 151 32.03 -6.25 -3.17
C GLU A 151 31.82 -6.63 -1.70
N GLY A 152 32.83 -7.23 -1.08
CA GLY A 152 32.86 -7.52 0.35
C GLY A 152 31.96 -8.66 0.83
N ILE A 153 31.35 -9.43 -0.07
CA ILE A 153 30.45 -10.54 0.25
C ILE A 153 30.82 -11.77 -0.61
N PHE A 154 30.67 -12.96 -0.03
CA PHE A 154 30.82 -14.20 -0.78
C PHE A 154 29.66 -14.40 -1.77
N TYR A 155 29.99 -14.66 -3.01
CA TYR A 155 29.07 -14.94 -4.10
C TYR A 155 29.12 -16.44 -4.45
N ASP A 156 27.97 -17.12 -4.35
CA ASP A 156 27.77 -18.56 -4.56
C ASP A 156 27.04 -18.90 -5.88
N GLY A 157 26.86 -17.93 -6.75
CA GLY A 157 26.12 -18.09 -8.01
C GLY A 157 26.85 -18.88 -9.11
N ILE A 158 28.09 -19.35 -8.86
CA ILE A 158 28.86 -20.19 -9.77
C ILE A 158 28.95 -21.61 -9.20
N PRO A 159 28.54 -22.65 -9.95
CA PRO A 159 28.59 -24.03 -9.46
C PRO A 159 29.95 -24.41 -8.91
N ASN A 160 29.98 -25.02 -7.73
CA ASN A 160 31.16 -25.49 -7.04
C ASN A 160 32.23 -24.43 -6.69
N CYS A 161 31.84 -23.13 -6.73
CA CYS A 161 32.74 -22.02 -6.41
C CYS A 161 32.07 -20.95 -5.59
N ASN A 162 32.65 -20.57 -4.45
CA ASN A 162 32.29 -19.38 -3.68
C ASN A 162 33.37 -18.32 -3.85
N ILE A 163 33.02 -17.17 -4.41
CA ILE A 163 33.97 -16.12 -4.76
C ILE A 163 33.74 -14.91 -3.88
N TYR A 164 34.78 -14.44 -3.22
CA TYR A 164 34.82 -13.17 -2.50
C TYR A 164 35.71 -12.19 -3.26
N VAL A 165 35.28 -10.95 -3.37
CA VAL A 165 35.99 -9.85 -4.00
C VAL A 165 35.99 -8.66 -3.05
N GLN A 166 37.16 -8.12 -2.74
CA GLN A 166 37.28 -6.97 -1.87
C GLN A 166 36.84 -5.67 -2.56
N LYS A 167 37.25 -5.49 -3.84
CA LYS A 167 36.91 -4.32 -4.65
C LYS A 167 36.81 -4.69 -6.12
N LYS A 168 35.86 -4.07 -6.82
CA LYS A 168 35.61 -4.25 -8.25
C LYS A 168 35.79 -2.94 -8.98
N ASP A 169 36.52 -2.96 -10.07
CA ASP A 169 36.58 -1.85 -11.01
C ASP A 169 35.55 -2.06 -12.12
N VAL A 170 34.52 -1.22 -12.10
CA VAL A 170 33.39 -1.34 -13.04
C VAL A 170 33.79 -0.98 -14.47
N GLU A 171 34.81 -0.10 -14.67
CA GLU A 171 35.22 0.35 -16.00
C GLU A 171 36.07 -0.71 -16.70
N THR A 172 37.01 -1.35 -15.98
CA THR A 172 37.94 -2.33 -16.55
C THR A 172 37.48 -3.79 -16.36
N GLY A 173 36.48 -4.04 -15.50
CA GLY A 173 36.02 -5.37 -15.14
C GLY A 173 37.01 -6.16 -14.25
N LYS A 174 38.06 -5.50 -13.74
CA LYS A 174 39.05 -6.13 -12.84
C LYS A 174 38.52 -6.27 -11.42
N LEU A 175 38.81 -7.40 -10.81
CA LEU A 175 38.47 -7.75 -9.45
C LEU A 175 39.73 -7.74 -8.61
N TYR A 176 39.70 -7.14 -7.41
CA TYR A 176 40.85 -7.00 -6.53
C TYR A 176 40.60 -7.67 -5.19
N GLY A 177 41.65 -8.26 -4.60
CA GLY A 177 41.58 -8.93 -3.31
C GLY A 177 40.62 -10.13 -3.35
N MET A 178 40.88 -11.06 -4.26
CA MET A 178 40.03 -12.21 -4.50
C MET A 178 40.35 -13.39 -3.59
N MET A 179 39.30 -14.00 -3.04
CA MET A 179 39.38 -15.28 -2.34
C MET A 179 38.32 -16.22 -2.96
N ILE A 180 38.75 -17.38 -3.40
CA ILE A 180 37.89 -18.34 -4.09
C ILE A 180 37.98 -19.68 -3.35
N TYR A 181 36.83 -20.15 -2.90
CA TYR A 181 36.66 -21.50 -2.37
C TYR A 181 36.11 -22.39 -3.47
N ARG A 182 36.87 -23.42 -3.84
CA ARG A 182 36.45 -24.45 -4.80
C ARG A 182 36.05 -25.71 -4.07
N MET A 183 34.81 -26.16 -4.26
CA MET A 183 34.31 -27.40 -3.67
C MET A 183 34.37 -28.51 -4.72
N THR A 184 35.08 -29.58 -4.42
CA THR A 184 35.20 -30.78 -5.26
C THR A 184 34.58 -31.98 -4.55
N GLY A 185 33.26 -31.98 -4.38
CA GLY A 185 32.50 -33.19 -4.01
C GLY A 185 32.43 -33.57 -2.53
N SER A 186 33.46 -33.30 -1.71
CA SER A 186 33.43 -33.53 -0.26
C SER A 186 34.02 -32.34 0.52
N TYR A 187 33.61 -32.18 1.77
CA TYR A 187 34.07 -31.08 2.64
C TYR A 187 35.61 -31.14 2.89
N GLU A 188 36.25 -32.28 2.66
CA GLU A 188 37.69 -32.47 2.82
C GLU A 188 38.51 -32.05 1.59
N ASP A 189 37.86 -31.88 0.43
CA ASP A 189 38.50 -31.55 -0.85
C ASP A 189 38.34 -30.07 -1.21
N GLN A 190 38.44 -29.17 -0.24
CA GLN A 190 38.36 -27.74 -0.50
C GLN A 190 39.69 -27.17 -0.99
N ALA A 191 39.69 -26.56 -2.16
CA ALA A 191 40.79 -25.73 -2.62
C ALA A 191 40.47 -24.25 -2.31
N ILE A 192 41.45 -23.54 -1.75
CA ILE A 192 41.38 -22.11 -1.48
C ILE A 192 42.38 -21.41 -2.39
N ILE A 193 41.90 -20.41 -3.13
CA ILE A 193 42.73 -19.61 -4.03
C ILE A 193 42.69 -18.18 -3.54
N LEU A 194 43.84 -17.59 -3.29
CA LEU A 194 43.99 -16.18 -2.95
C LEU A 194 44.69 -15.50 -4.13
N ALA A 195 44.16 -14.38 -4.62
CA ALA A 195 44.76 -13.62 -5.72
C ALA A 195 44.68 -12.14 -5.46
N ASP A 196 45.71 -11.39 -5.78
CA ASP A 196 45.74 -9.94 -5.64
C ASP A 196 44.75 -9.27 -6.61
N SER A 197 44.64 -9.80 -7.82
CA SER A 197 43.69 -9.37 -8.81
C SER A 197 43.28 -10.51 -9.75
N GLY A 198 42.12 -10.34 -10.38
CA GLY A 198 41.61 -11.27 -11.36
C GLY A 198 40.67 -10.60 -12.35
N MET A 199 40.40 -11.32 -13.42
CA MET A 199 39.42 -10.92 -14.43
C MET A 199 38.64 -12.16 -14.85
N MET A 200 37.32 -12.02 -14.88
CA MET A 200 36.42 -13.07 -15.31
C MET A 200 35.88 -12.74 -16.68
N GLN A 201 35.96 -13.66 -17.60
CA GLN A 201 35.48 -13.50 -18.98
C GLN A 201 34.75 -14.75 -19.42
N THR A 202 33.66 -14.57 -20.14
CA THR A 202 32.95 -15.70 -20.76
C THR A 202 33.71 -16.14 -22.00
N THR A 203 33.93 -17.46 -22.18
CA THR A 203 34.56 -18.01 -23.37
C THR A 203 33.76 -17.72 -24.65
N ALA A 204 34.39 -17.73 -25.82
CA ALA A 204 33.75 -17.50 -27.11
C ALA A 204 32.54 -18.44 -27.36
N GLU A 205 32.60 -19.64 -26.81
CA GLU A 205 31.54 -20.66 -26.90
C GLU A 205 30.41 -20.46 -25.88
N LYS A 206 30.56 -19.50 -24.94
CA LYS A 206 29.62 -19.16 -23.84
C LYS A 206 29.27 -20.31 -22.87
N LYS A 207 30.02 -21.41 -22.94
CA LYS A 207 29.83 -22.60 -22.09
C LYS A 207 30.73 -22.64 -20.86
N HIS A 208 31.74 -21.79 -20.81
CA HIS A 208 32.70 -21.74 -19.71
C HIS A 208 33.04 -20.30 -19.35
N LEU A 209 33.37 -20.05 -18.09
CA LEU A 209 33.97 -18.83 -17.61
C LEU A 209 35.47 -19.00 -17.50
N LEU A 210 36.20 -18.13 -18.15
CA LEU A 210 37.65 -18.04 -18.03
C LEU A 210 37.99 -17.06 -16.91
N LEU A 211 38.49 -17.56 -15.82
CA LEU A 211 39.00 -16.78 -14.70
C LEU A 211 40.50 -16.64 -14.81
N THR A 212 40.98 -15.46 -15.12
CA THR A 212 42.39 -15.12 -15.14
C THR A 212 42.77 -14.45 -13.83
N LEU A 213 43.68 -15.04 -13.09
CA LEU A 213 44.17 -14.56 -11.79
C LEU A 213 45.61 -14.10 -11.91
N TRP A 214 45.96 -13.02 -11.23
CA TRP A 214 47.33 -12.50 -11.18
C TRP A 214 47.80 -12.40 -9.74
N SER A 215 49.07 -12.83 -9.52
CA SER A 215 49.76 -12.78 -8.24
C SER A 215 48.94 -13.42 -7.11
N GLY A 216 49.20 -14.69 -6.86
CA GLY A 216 48.37 -15.38 -5.88
C GLY A 216 48.95 -16.71 -5.41
N GLU A 217 48.20 -17.33 -4.52
CA GLU A 217 48.52 -18.65 -3.93
C GLU A 217 47.30 -19.57 -4.04
N TRP A 218 47.58 -20.84 -4.35
CA TRP A 218 46.60 -21.92 -4.40
C TRP A 218 46.89 -22.92 -3.30
N PHE A 219 45.93 -23.20 -2.50
CA PHE A 219 45.98 -24.17 -1.42
C PHE A 219 44.96 -25.27 -1.70
N GLU A 220 45.39 -26.51 -1.76
CA GLU A 220 44.54 -27.65 -2.10
C GLU A 220 44.88 -28.86 -1.24
N ASN A 221 43.86 -29.46 -0.64
CA ASN A 221 44.00 -30.77 -0.02
C ASN A 221 43.82 -31.83 -1.12
N MET A 222 44.86 -32.69 -1.30
CA MET A 222 44.79 -33.77 -2.26
C MET A 222 44.00 -34.93 -1.66
N GLN A 223 43.12 -35.55 -2.46
CA GLN A 223 42.33 -36.70 -1.99
C GLN A 223 43.20 -37.83 -1.46
N SER A 224 42.91 -38.30 -0.26
CA SER A 224 43.49 -39.53 0.28
C SER A 224 42.77 -40.73 -0.36
N SER A 225 43.53 -41.64 -0.95
CA SER A 225 43.00 -42.90 -1.47
C SER A 225 42.61 -43.90 -0.38
N GLU A 226 42.83 -43.60 0.91
CA GLU A 226 42.54 -44.47 2.05
C GLU A 226 41.38 -43.87 2.90
N PHE A 227 40.30 -44.61 2.98
CA PHE A 227 39.19 -44.34 3.88
C PHE A 227 39.67 -44.39 5.34
N GLY A 228 39.68 -43.27 6.03
CA GLY A 228 39.72 -43.23 7.49
C GLY A 228 40.87 -42.45 8.16
N ASN A 229 41.78 -41.81 7.47
CA ASN A 229 42.90 -41.11 8.09
C ASN A 229 43.03 -39.66 7.60
N SER A 230 42.18 -38.78 8.14
CA SER A 230 42.19 -37.34 7.81
C SER A 230 43.48 -36.60 8.23
N ALA A 231 44.30 -37.22 9.08
CA ALA A 231 45.58 -36.63 9.56
C ALA A 231 46.74 -36.71 8.56
N SER A 232 46.63 -37.45 7.44
CA SER A 232 47.69 -37.62 6.46
C SER A 232 47.32 -37.25 5.02
N VAL A 233 46.34 -36.35 4.82
CA VAL A 233 46.01 -35.88 3.48
C VAL A 233 47.12 -34.98 2.96
N PRO A 234 47.74 -35.30 1.78
CA PRO A 234 48.76 -34.45 1.20
C PRO A 234 48.23 -33.06 0.89
N TYR A 235 48.98 -32.06 1.30
CA TYR A 235 48.67 -30.65 1.09
C TYR A 235 49.53 -30.07 -0.03
N ARG A 236 48.89 -29.40 -1.01
CA ARG A 236 49.56 -28.72 -2.13
C ARG A 236 49.47 -27.22 -1.93
N ARG A 237 50.60 -26.53 -1.96
CA ARG A 237 50.69 -25.08 -2.05
C ARG A 237 51.40 -24.71 -3.35
N GLU A 238 50.76 -23.84 -4.14
CA GLU A 238 51.28 -23.36 -5.41
C GLU A 238 51.19 -21.84 -5.42
N SER A 239 52.31 -21.16 -5.65
CA SER A 239 52.36 -19.72 -5.88
C SER A 239 52.41 -19.46 -7.38
N PHE A 240 51.62 -18.53 -7.86
CA PHE A 240 51.52 -18.21 -9.29
C PHE A 240 51.62 -16.70 -9.55
N VAL A 241 52.26 -16.34 -10.66
CA VAL A 241 52.26 -14.95 -11.17
C VAL A 241 51.00 -14.67 -12.00
N ALA A 242 50.63 -15.64 -12.83
CA ALA A 242 49.40 -15.62 -13.58
C ALA A 242 48.86 -17.05 -13.70
N LYS A 243 47.56 -17.22 -13.51
CA LYS A 243 46.90 -18.52 -13.64
C LYS A 243 45.55 -18.35 -14.30
N GLN A 244 45.21 -19.22 -15.23
CA GLN A 244 43.92 -19.28 -15.87
C GLN A 244 43.18 -20.53 -15.42
N ILE A 245 41.95 -20.35 -15.01
CA ILE A 245 41.03 -21.40 -14.56
C ILE A 245 39.78 -21.34 -15.42
N VAL A 246 39.42 -22.48 -15.97
CA VAL A 246 38.14 -22.64 -16.68
C VAL A 246 37.12 -23.16 -15.68
N LEU A 247 36.05 -22.41 -15.50
CA LEU A 247 34.92 -22.81 -14.67
C LEU A 247 33.79 -23.24 -15.60
N ASP A 248 33.19 -24.38 -15.32
CA ASP A 248 32.00 -24.84 -16.06
C ASP A 248 30.83 -23.91 -15.78
N PHE A 249 30.39 -23.24 -16.79
CA PHE A 249 29.29 -22.30 -16.72
C PHE A 249 28.54 -22.27 -18.05
N ASP A 250 27.27 -22.65 -18.01
CA ASP A 250 26.42 -22.55 -19.19
C ASP A 250 25.89 -21.10 -19.31
N GLY A 251 26.60 -20.29 -20.08
CA GLY A 251 26.25 -18.89 -20.36
C GLY A 251 25.34 -18.71 -21.56
N ASP A 252 24.92 -19.78 -22.21
CA ASP A 252 23.92 -19.71 -23.26
C ASP A 252 22.58 -19.29 -22.66
N PHE A 253 21.93 -18.36 -23.35
CA PHE A 253 20.56 -17.96 -23.01
C PHE A 253 19.62 -19.15 -23.32
N ASN A 254 19.63 -20.14 -22.45
CA ASN A 254 18.77 -21.30 -22.56
C ASN A 254 17.52 -21.10 -21.70
N MET A 255 16.34 -21.06 -22.33
CA MET A 255 15.04 -20.97 -21.64
C MET A 255 14.72 -22.29 -20.87
N GLN A 256 15.74 -22.98 -20.34
CA GLN A 256 15.61 -24.38 -19.92
C GLN A 256 14.98 -24.61 -18.55
N ASP A 257 14.93 -23.67 -17.64
CA ASP A 257 14.47 -24.01 -16.29
C ASP A 257 13.02 -23.62 -15.98
N ALA A 258 12.09 -24.12 -16.81
CA ALA A 258 10.68 -24.19 -16.44
C ALA A 258 10.46 -25.06 -15.17
N ALA A 259 11.35 -26.02 -14.90
CA ALA A 259 11.25 -26.90 -13.74
C ALA A 259 11.42 -26.16 -12.40
N SER A 260 12.33 -25.20 -12.32
CA SER A 260 12.50 -24.36 -11.10
C SER A 260 11.30 -23.45 -10.84
N LEU A 261 10.52 -23.15 -11.89
CA LEU A 261 9.30 -22.34 -11.84
C LEU A 261 8.03 -23.18 -11.64
N ALA A 262 8.12 -24.51 -11.60
CA ALA A 262 6.96 -25.39 -11.46
C ALA A 262 6.11 -25.07 -10.21
N ASN A 263 6.71 -24.57 -9.15
CA ASN A 263 6.03 -24.17 -7.91
C ASN A 263 5.51 -22.71 -7.92
N ASN A 264 5.67 -21.96 -9.02
CA ASN A 264 5.23 -20.58 -9.10
C ASN A 264 3.72 -20.50 -9.38
N ALA A 265 2.92 -20.32 -8.34
CA ALA A 265 1.46 -20.21 -8.45
C ALA A 265 0.99 -19.07 -9.38
N LYS A 266 1.76 -17.98 -9.52
CA LYS A 266 1.43 -16.86 -10.42
C LYS A 266 1.45 -17.21 -11.90
N GLY A 267 2.24 -18.21 -12.28
CA GLY A 267 2.33 -18.71 -13.63
C GLY A 267 1.24 -19.73 -14.01
N LYS A 268 0.21 -19.92 -13.19
CA LYS A 268 -0.79 -20.97 -13.36
C LYS A 268 -2.20 -20.44 -13.44
N GLY A 269 -3.03 -21.08 -14.28
CA GLY A 269 -4.48 -20.84 -14.32
C GLY A 269 -5.21 -21.52 -13.15
N LEU A 270 -6.45 -21.15 -12.87
CA LEU A 270 -7.23 -21.70 -11.75
C LEU A 270 -7.28 -23.23 -11.75
N ARG A 271 -7.50 -23.85 -12.90
CA ARG A 271 -7.56 -25.32 -13.02
C ARG A 271 -6.24 -25.97 -12.58
N GLN A 272 -5.12 -25.39 -12.98
CA GLN A 272 -3.80 -25.88 -12.59
C GLN A 272 -3.52 -25.64 -11.11
N ILE A 273 -3.90 -24.47 -10.57
CA ILE A 273 -3.75 -24.14 -9.16
C ILE A 273 -4.49 -25.17 -8.29
N PHE A 274 -5.75 -25.48 -8.60
CA PHE A 274 -6.51 -26.47 -7.82
C PHE A 274 -5.93 -27.87 -7.93
N HIS A 275 -5.50 -28.27 -9.13
CA HIS A 275 -4.82 -29.56 -9.31
C HIS A 275 -3.53 -29.65 -8.48
N ASP A 276 -2.73 -28.58 -8.47
CA ASP A 276 -1.50 -28.54 -7.69
C ASP A 276 -1.78 -28.55 -6.18
N MET A 277 -2.80 -27.82 -5.74
CA MET A 277 -3.23 -27.84 -4.32
C MET A 277 -3.63 -29.25 -3.89
N ASP A 278 -4.38 -29.98 -4.71
CA ASP A 278 -4.74 -31.37 -4.44
C ASP A 278 -3.50 -32.27 -4.38
N SER A 279 -2.57 -32.12 -5.34
CA SER A 279 -1.30 -32.85 -5.36
C SER A 279 -0.44 -32.56 -4.14
N ILE A 280 -0.28 -31.29 -3.76
CA ILE A 280 0.48 -30.85 -2.58
C ILE A 280 -0.17 -31.43 -1.32
N ASN A 281 -1.50 -31.36 -1.17
CA ASN A 281 -2.23 -31.93 -0.04
C ASN A 281 -1.99 -33.44 0.05
N GLN A 282 -2.05 -34.18 -1.05
CA GLN A 282 -1.80 -35.62 -1.04
C GLN A 282 -0.38 -35.97 -0.58
N VAL A 283 0.62 -35.22 -1.04
CA VAL A 283 2.03 -35.42 -0.62
C VAL A 283 2.19 -35.13 0.87
N TYR A 284 1.69 -34.01 1.36
CA TYR A 284 1.84 -33.62 2.76
C TYR A 284 0.97 -34.45 3.71
N ASP A 285 -0.22 -34.91 3.27
CA ASP A 285 -1.01 -35.90 3.99
C ASP A 285 -0.29 -37.24 4.14
N SER A 286 0.41 -37.68 3.07
CA SER A 286 1.23 -38.88 3.13
C SER A 286 2.39 -38.73 4.12
N ILE A 287 3.09 -37.59 4.10
CA ILE A 287 4.17 -37.25 5.05
C ILE A 287 3.61 -37.21 6.48
N GLY A 288 2.47 -36.53 6.68
CA GLY A 288 1.81 -36.44 7.98
C GLY A 288 1.41 -37.81 8.55
N ARG A 289 0.89 -38.70 7.70
CA ARG A 289 0.57 -40.10 8.09
C ARG A 289 1.85 -40.87 8.49
N SER A 290 2.92 -40.73 7.69
CA SER A 290 4.22 -41.33 8.04
C SER A 290 4.72 -40.84 9.40
N TYR A 291 4.66 -39.52 9.65
CA TYR A 291 5.05 -38.96 10.94
C TYR A 291 4.17 -39.44 12.10
N TYR A 292 2.85 -39.58 11.86
CA TYR A 292 1.93 -40.15 12.86
C TYR A 292 2.27 -41.60 13.17
N ASP A 293 2.53 -42.43 12.16
CA ASP A 293 2.86 -43.85 12.34
C ASP A 293 4.22 -44.02 13.05
N ASP A 294 5.21 -43.17 12.72
CA ASP A 294 6.50 -43.13 13.41
C ASP A 294 6.33 -42.71 14.88
N ALA A 295 5.54 -41.68 15.15
CA ALA A 295 5.24 -41.26 16.51
C ALA A 295 4.53 -42.37 17.30
N LYS A 296 3.57 -43.05 16.66
CA LYS A 296 2.88 -44.18 17.27
C LYS A 296 3.82 -45.33 17.62
N ARG A 297 4.78 -45.62 16.75
CA ARG A 297 5.83 -46.63 17.00
C ARG A 297 6.78 -46.22 18.13
N MET A 298 7.15 -44.93 18.16
CA MET A 298 8.10 -44.40 19.16
C MET A 298 7.50 -44.25 20.56
N TYR A 299 6.26 -43.76 20.63
CA TYR A 299 5.63 -43.43 21.92
C TYR A 299 4.82 -44.56 22.54
N PHE A 300 4.26 -45.39 21.69
CA PHE A 300 3.51 -46.57 22.13
C PHE A 300 4.29 -47.80 21.70
N TYR A 301 4.89 -48.52 22.62
CA TYR A 301 5.55 -49.80 22.33
C TYR A 301 4.53 -50.73 21.67
N ASN A 302 4.38 -50.64 20.37
CA ASN A 302 3.54 -51.51 19.57
C ASN A 302 4.26 -52.83 19.29
N VAL A 303 4.44 -53.64 20.32
CA VAL A 303 4.58 -55.07 20.06
C VAL A 303 3.19 -55.53 19.63
N SER A 304 3.05 -56.02 18.40
CA SER A 304 1.82 -56.65 17.94
C SER A 304 1.57 -57.92 18.76
N LEU A 305 0.93 -57.73 19.91
CA LEU A 305 0.56 -58.84 20.77
C LEU A 305 -0.57 -59.62 20.11
N ASN A 306 -0.47 -60.93 20.07
CA ASN A 306 -1.57 -61.83 19.71
C ASN A 306 -2.77 -61.56 20.66
N LYS A 307 -4.00 -61.78 20.22
CA LYS A 307 -5.21 -61.51 21.02
C LYS A 307 -5.16 -62.14 22.44
N ALA A 308 -4.59 -63.36 22.57
CA ALA A 308 -4.40 -64.05 23.84
C ALA A 308 -3.36 -63.33 24.73
N ASP A 309 -2.24 -62.87 24.14
CA ASP A 309 -1.16 -62.18 24.86
C ASP A 309 -1.58 -60.76 25.26
N SER A 310 -2.39 -60.08 24.45
CA SER A 310 -2.98 -58.78 24.79
C SER A 310 -3.93 -58.89 25.99
N LEU A 311 -4.78 -59.90 26.03
CA LEU A 311 -5.68 -60.18 27.18
C LEU A 311 -4.92 -60.55 28.46
N ASN A 312 -3.84 -61.31 28.31
CA ASN A 312 -2.96 -61.68 29.44
C ASN A 312 -2.19 -60.46 29.94
N ALA A 313 -1.64 -59.62 29.05
CA ALA A 313 -0.96 -58.36 29.40
C ALA A 313 -1.90 -57.40 30.15
N VAL A 314 -3.17 -57.26 29.74
CA VAL A 314 -4.19 -56.46 30.43
C VAL A 314 -4.53 -57.05 31.80
N LYS A 315 -4.62 -58.39 31.93
CA LYS A 315 -4.84 -59.04 33.22
C LYS A 315 -3.67 -58.83 34.16
N MET A 316 -2.44 -58.99 33.70
CA MET A 316 -1.22 -58.73 34.47
C MET A 316 -1.08 -57.26 34.88
N ALA A 317 -1.37 -56.31 34.00
CA ALA A 317 -1.35 -54.88 34.31
C ALA A 317 -2.41 -54.47 35.36
N LYS A 318 -3.54 -55.16 35.39
CA LYS A 318 -4.58 -54.96 36.41
C LYS A 318 -4.24 -55.61 37.75
N ALA A 319 -3.51 -56.75 37.76
CA ALA A 319 -3.17 -57.50 38.97
C ALA A 319 -1.97 -56.91 39.72
N ASP A 320 -1.00 -56.33 39.01
CA ASP A 320 0.26 -55.84 39.57
C ASP A 320 0.35 -54.29 39.43
N LYS A 321 -0.32 -53.61 40.36
CA LYS A 321 -0.23 -52.12 40.47
C LYS A 321 1.11 -51.72 41.10
N LYS A 322 2.18 -51.76 40.32
CA LYS A 322 3.47 -51.22 40.75
C LYS A 322 3.42 -49.69 40.79
N ASN A 323 3.62 -49.11 41.95
CA ASN A 323 3.75 -47.68 42.09
C ASN A 323 5.18 -47.30 41.67
N PHE A 324 5.31 -46.55 40.53
CA PHE A 324 6.58 -46.10 39.98
C PHE A 324 7.40 -45.33 41.03
N ASP A 325 6.77 -44.42 41.77
CA ASP A 325 7.44 -43.58 42.78
C ASP A 325 8.12 -44.40 43.86
N SER A 326 7.47 -45.48 44.31
CA SER A 326 8.05 -46.38 45.30
C SER A 326 9.21 -47.22 44.78
N LEU A 327 9.21 -47.56 43.50
CA LEU A 327 10.31 -48.27 42.83
C LEU A 327 11.50 -47.36 42.54
N PHE A 328 11.21 -46.12 42.10
CA PHE A 328 12.20 -45.12 41.82
C PHE A 328 12.90 -44.64 43.09
N GLY A 329 12.16 -44.37 44.15
CA GLY A 329 12.71 -43.92 45.44
C GLY A 329 13.57 -44.96 46.16
N LYS A 330 13.44 -46.28 45.85
CA LYS A 330 14.28 -47.34 46.38
C LYS A 330 15.61 -47.53 45.68
N LYS A 331 15.86 -46.83 44.54
CA LYS A 331 17.13 -46.90 43.80
C LYS A 331 18.16 -45.96 44.40
N SER A 332 19.45 -46.22 44.18
CA SER A 332 20.52 -45.31 44.59
C SER A 332 20.38 -43.95 43.89
N VAL A 333 20.88 -42.89 44.50
CA VAL A 333 20.78 -41.53 44.01
C VAL A 333 21.41 -41.37 42.61
N ASP A 334 22.51 -42.09 42.35
CA ASP A 334 23.20 -42.07 41.04
C ASP A 334 22.31 -42.69 39.95
N VAL A 335 21.62 -43.78 40.23
CA VAL A 335 20.68 -44.42 39.29
C VAL A 335 19.50 -43.53 39.02
N GLN A 336 18.97 -42.86 40.07
CA GLN A 336 17.87 -41.87 39.90
C GLN A 336 18.30 -40.71 39.03
N LYS A 337 19.51 -40.16 39.29
CA LYS A 337 20.07 -39.03 38.52
C LYS A 337 20.31 -39.42 37.06
N ASN A 338 20.89 -40.60 36.81
CA ASN A 338 21.12 -41.09 35.44
C ASN A 338 19.79 -41.29 34.70
N ALA A 339 18.78 -41.91 35.34
CA ALA A 339 17.47 -42.10 34.74
C ALA A 339 16.75 -40.78 34.40
N VAL A 340 16.89 -39.74 35.24
CA VAL A 340 16.36 -38.41 34.96
C VAL A 340 17.11 -37.74 33.81
N ASN A 341 18.46 -37.87 33.80
CA ASN A 341 19.25 -37.32 32.69
C ASN A 341 18.93 -37.99 31.35
N ASP A 342 18.79 -39.31 31.34
CA ASP A 342 18.41 -40.07 30.15
C ASP A 342 17.02 -39.68 29.65
N ALA A 343 16.07 -39.50 30.58
CA ALA A 343 14.74 -39.01 30.25
C ALA A 343 14.77 -37.59 29.70
N LEU A 344 15.58 -36.70 30.29
CA LEU A 344 15.75 -35.32 29.82
C LEU A 344 16.36 -35.29 28.40
N ASN A 345 17.43 -36.04 28.18
CA ASN A 345 18.08 -36.11 26.86
C ASN A 345 17.11 -36.70 25.81
N SER A 346 16.33 -37.73 26.18
CA SER A 346 15.32 -38.30 25.29
C SER A 346 14.23 -37.28 24.93
N VAL A 347 13.75 -36.50 25.90
CA VAL A 347 12.73 -35.45 25.66
C VAL A 347 13.33 -34.33 24.78
N GLN A 348 14.56 -33.87 25.05
CA GLN A 348 15.22 -32.86 24.24
C GLN A 348 15.39 -33.32 22.79
N GLY A 349 15.86 -34.56 22.57
CA GLY A 349 15.97 -35.13 21.24
C GLY A 349 14.64 -35.19 20.49
N ARG A 350 13.55 -35.51 21.21
CA ARG A 350 12.20 -35.53 20.63
C ARG A 350 11.67 -34.14 20.30
N VAL A 351 11.96 -33.14 21.12
CA VAL A 351 11.61 -31.75 20.83
C VAL A 351 12.27 -31.30 19.53
N SER A 352 13.58 -31.56 19.39
CA SER A 352 14.31 -31.21 18.16
C SER A 352 13.79 -31.94 16.92
N ASP A 353 13.43 -33.22 17.04
CA ASP A 353 12.80 -33.98 15.95
C ASP A 353 11.43 -33.40 15.56
N LEU A 354 10.61 -33.03 16.54
CA LEU A 354 9.30 -32.40 16.29
C LEU A 354 9.44 -31.02 15.67
N GLU A 355 10.44 -30.23 16.10
CA GLU A 355 10.73 -28.91 15.49
C GLU A 355 11.12 -29.08 14.03
N PHE A 356 12.00 -30.04 13.71
CA PHE A 356 12.39 -30.33 12.33
C PHE A 356 11.22 -30.79 11.46
N ARG A 357 10.38 -31.69 11.96
CA ARG A 357 9.15 -32.15 11.27
C ARG A 357 8.14 -31.01 11.08
N SER A 358 7.99 -30.13 12.07
CA SER A 358 7.16 -28.93 11.99
C SER A 358 7.66 -27.97 10.91
N MET A 359 8.96 -27.81 10.76
CA MET A 359 9.55 -26.98 9.71
C MET A 359 9.19 -27.52 8.32
N ILE A 360 9.33 -28.83 8.07
CA ILE A 360 8.97 -29.45 6.78
C ILE A 360 7.49 -29.27 6.46
N THR A 361 6.60 -29.51 7.44
CA THR A 361 5.14 -29.33 7.22
C THR A 361 4.75 -27.87 7.04
N SER A 362 5.44 -26.94 7.70
CA SER A 362 5.23 -25.49 7.55
C SER A 362 5.55 -24.99 6.14
N ASP A 363 6.54 -25.57 5.47
CA ASP A 363 6.83 -25.23 4.07
C ASP A 363 5.71 -25.66 3.12
N GLY A 364 5.09 -26.82 3.38
CA GLY A 364 3.92 -27.28 2.65
C GLY A 364 2.72 -26.33 2.81
N ASP A 365 2.43 -25.96 4.04
CA ASP A 365 1.36 -25.01 4.35
C ASP A 365 1.60 -23.66 3.68
N ARG A 366 2.85 -23.20 3.65
CA ARG A 366 3.22 -21.95 2.97
C ARG A 366 3.00 -22.05 1.46
N LEU A 367 3.35 -23.18 0.87
CA LEU A 367 3.15 -23.42 -0.56
C LEU A 367 1.67 -23.45 -0.91
N LEU A 368 0.84 -24.13 -0.11
CA LEU A 368 -0.62 -24.14 -0.26
C LEU A 368 -1.21 -22.73 -0.16
N ARG A 369 -0.85 -21.97 0.88
CA ARG A 369 -1.31 -20.59 1.06
C ARG A 369 -0.97 -19.72 -0.15
N MET A 370 0.20 -19.90 -0.76
CA MET A 370 0.57 -19.15 -1.98
C MET A 370 -0.34 -19.48 -3.16
N HIS A 371 -0.72 -20.75 -3.32
CA HIS A 371 -1.66 -21.16 -4.38
C HIS A 371 -3.08 -20.63 -4.12
N GLU A 372 -3.57 -20.72 -2.88
CA GLU A 372 -4.86 -20.14 -2.47
C GLU A 372 -4.91 -18.62 -2.69
N ILE A 373 -3.85 -17.90 -2.32
CA ILE A 373 -3.75 -16.45 -2.52
C ILE A 373 -3.92 -16.12 -4.01
N GLU A 374 -3.23 -16.84 -4.89
CA GLU A 374 -3.32 -16.58 -6.33
C GLU A 374 -4.67 -16.98 -6.91
N ALA A 375 -5.31 -18.04 -6.42
CA ALA A 375 -6.67 -18.41 -6.81
C ALA A 375 -7.66 -17.28 -6.46
N ILE A 376 -7.61 -16.74 -5.24
CA ILE A 376 -8.49 -15.66 -4.79
C ILE A 376 -8.18 -14.36 -5.53
N ASN A 377 -6.90 -14.05 -5.82
CA ASN A 377 -6.49 -12.88 -6.58
C ASN A 377 -7.20 -12.76 -7.93
N LYS A 378 -7.44 -13.88 -8.62
CA LYS A 378 -8.10 -13.87 -9.93
C LYS A 378 -9.53 -13.31 -9.84
N PHE A 379 -10.22 -13.54 -8.74
CA PHE A 379 -11.56 -13.01 -8.50
C PHE A 379 -11.54 -11.60 -7.93
N THR A 380 -10.66 -11.33 -6.98
CA THR A 380 -10.62 -10.01 -6.30
C THR A 380 -10.21 -8.90 -7.25
N LEU A 381 -9.25 -9.12 -8.16
CA LEU A 381 -8.85 -8.13 -9.17
C LEU A 381 -9.96 -7.83 -10.19
N ALA A 382 -10.71 -8.85 -10.61
CA ALA A 382 -11.86 -8.64 -11.48
C ALA A 382 -12.97 -7.84 -10.75
N LEU A 383 -13.31 -8.23 -9.51
CA LEU A 383 -14.32 -7.53 -8.69
C LEU A 383 -13.92 -6.08 -8.40
N GLN A 384 -12.63 -5.81 -8.28
CA GLN A 384 -12.11 -4.47 -8.05
C GLN A 384 -12.46 -3.48 -9.16
N CYS A 385 -12.56 -3.92 -10.41
CA CYS A 385 -13.05 -3.09 -11.51
C CYS A 385 -14.42 -2.50 -11.19
N LEU A 386 -15.33 -3.34 -10.66
CA LEU A 386 -16.67 -2.90 -10.27
C LEU A 386 -16.66 -1.97 -9.06
N LEU A 387 -15.88 -2.29 -8.03
CA LEU A 387 -15.75 -1.45 -6.84
C LEU A 387 -15.20 -0.06 -7.17
N PHE A 388 -14.17 0.00 -8.00
CA PHE A 388 -13.56 1.27 -8.41
C PHE A 388 -14.50 2.11 -9.28
N PHE A 389 -15.35 1.49 -10.09
CA PHE A 389 -16.41 2.19 -10.78
C PHE A 389 -17.41 2.84 -9.80
N PHE A 390 -17.89 2.08 -8.79
CA PHE A 390 -18.83 2.58 -7.79
C PHE A 390 -18.22 3.60 -6.81
N ILE A 391 -16.90 3.74 -6.79
CA ILE A 391 -16.22 4.84 -6.08
C ILE A 391 -16.02 6.03 -7.04
N GLY A 392 -15.48 5.79 -8.24
CA GLY A 392 -15.07 6.82 -9.17
C GLY A 392 -16.23 7.62 -9.76
N ALA A 393 -17.23 6.94 -10.30
CA ALA A 393 -18.36 7.60 -10.94
C ALA A 393 -19.17 8.50 -9.99
N PRO A 394 -19.54 8.05 -8.77
CA PRO A 394 -20.21 8.90 -7.82
C PRO A 394 -19.35 10.06 -7.30
N LEU A 395 -18.05 9.83 -7.05
CA LEU A 395 -17.15 10.91 -6.65
C LEU A 395 -17.02 11.98 -7.75
N GLY A 396 -16.89 11.57 -9.01
CA GLY A 396 -16.87 12.49 -10.15
C GLY A 396 -18.16 13.34 -10.22
N ALA A 397 -19.31 12.72 -10.04
CA ALA A 397 -20.62 13.38 -10.04
C ALA A 397 -20.77 14.41 -8.90
N ILE A 398 -20.15 14.16 -7.73
CA ILE A 398 -20.22 15.07 -6.59
C ILE A 398 -19.27 16.25 -6.75
N ILE A 399 -18.03 16.00 -7.19
CA ILE A 399 -16.94 17.01 -7.21
C ILE A 399 -17.21 18.07 -8.26
N ARG A 400 -17.87 17.71 -9.37
CA ARG A 400 -18.29 18.62 -10.47
C ARG A 400 -17.16 19.52 -10.99
N LYS A 401 -15.90 19.09 -10.83
CA LYS A 401 -14.74 19.78 -11.37
C LYS A 401 -14.14 18.87 -12.43
N GLY A 402 -14.23 19.30 -13.66
CA GLY A 402 -13.62 18.65 -14.79
C GLY A 402 -12.11 18.92 -14.86
N GLY A 403 -11.53 18.54 -15.98
CA GLY A 403 -10.09 18.57 -16.15
C GLY A 403 -9.40 17.35 -15.53
N LEU A 404 -8.09 17.23 -15.73
CA LEU A 404 -7.34 16.04 -15.33
C LEU A 404 -6.80 16.10 -13.89
N GLY A 405 -6.61 17.29 -13.32
CA GLY A 405 -5.87 17.49 -12.07
C GLY A 405 -6.57 16.85 -10.84
N TYR A 406 -7.82 17.23 -10.56
CA TYR A 406 -8.57 16.69 -9.40
C TYR A 406 -8.84 15.18 -9.52
N PRO A 407 -9.32 14.67 -10.67
CA PRO A 407 -9.54 13.25 -10.85
C PRO A 407 -8.29 12.41 -10.64
N ILE A 408 -7.13 12.82 -11.16
CA ILE A 408 -5.87 12.11 -10.96
C ILE A 408 -5.51 12.06 -9.47
N LEU A 409 -5.56 13.19 -8.76
CA LEU A 409 -5.20 13.25 -7.34
C LEU A 409 -6.09 12.32 -6.49
N ILE A 410 -7.40 12.34 -6.74
CA ILE A 410 -8.35 11.50 -6.01
C ILE A 410 -8.16 10.02 -6.35
N SER A 411 -7.95 9.69 -7.64
CA SER A 411 -7.73 8.31 -8.05
C SER A 411 -6.45 7.73 -7.43
N VAL A 412 -5.38 8.52 -7.35
CA VAL A 412 -4.14 8.12 -6.67
C VAL A 412 -4.38 7.89 -5.18
N LEU A 413 -5.13 8.76 -4.50
CA LEU A 413 -5.45 8.60 -3.07
C LEU A 413 -6.25 7.32 -2.81
N VAL A 414 -7.31 7.07 -3.60
CA VAL A 414 -8.12 5.84 -3.49
C VAL A 414 -7.27 4.61 -3.77
N PHE A 415 -6.39 4.69 -4.76
CA PHE A 415 -5.47 3.59 -5.08
C PHE A 415 -4.47 3.32 -3.97
N ILE A 416 -3.90 4.35 -3.34
CA ILE A 416 -2.96 4.19 -2.20
C ILE A 416 -3.66 3.46 -1.05
N VAL A 417 -4.89 3.86 -0.70
CA VAL A 417 -5.66 3.19 0.36
C VAL A 417 -5.89 1.72 0.00
N TYR A 418 -6.34 1.44 -1.22
CA TYR A 418 -6.49 0.07 -1.70
C TYR A 418 -5.19 -0.72 -1.61
N TYR A 419 -4.08 -0.17 -2.12
CA TYR A 419 -2.78 -0.84 -2.16
C TYR A 419 -2.24 -1.18 -0.76
N ILE A 420 -2.41 -0.27 0.20
CA ILE A 420 -2.04 -0.51 1.60
C ILE A 420 -2.86 -1.67 2.17
N LEU A 421 -4.17 -1.69 1.96
CA LEU A 421 -5.06 -2.74 2.46
C LEU A 421 -4.75 -4.09 1.81
N ASP A 422 -4.62 -4.14 0.47
CA ASP A 422 -4.33 -5.38 -0.25
C ASP A 422 -2.96 -5.97 0.11
N ASN A 423 -1.92 -5.12 0.17
CA ASN A 423 -0.56 -5.56 0.51
C ASN A 423 -0.44 -6.00 1.98
N SER A 424 -1.12 -5.30 2.90
CA SER A 424 -1.16 -5.70 4.31
C SER A 424 -1.88 -7.05 4.48
N GLY A 425 -3.04 -7.20 3.85
CA GLY A 425 -3.77 -8.46 3.83
C GLY A 425 -2.99 -9.62 3.21
N TYR A 426 -2.29 -9.36 2.09
CA TYR A 426 -1.40 -10.33 1.45
C TYR A 426 -0.28 -10.80 2.39
N ARG A 427 0.40 -9.87 3.07
CA ARG A 427 1.49 -10.21 4.00
C ARG A 427 1.01 -11.05 5.17
N MET A 428 -0.14 -10.72 5.77
CA MET A 428 -0.73 -11.46 6.89
C MET A 428 -1.19 -12.87 6.47
N ALA A 429 -1.81 -12.99 5.29
CA ALA A 429 -2.21 -14.27 4.73
C ALA A 429 -1.02 -15.16 4.39
N ARG A 430 0.01 -14.61 3.73
CA ARG A 430 1.24 -15.33 3.38
C ARG A 430 1.99 -15.82 4.60
N GLY A 431 2.04 -15.02 5.67
CA GLY A 431 2.66 -15.37 6.94
C GLY A 431 1.87 -16.40 7.76
N GLY A 432 0.65 -16.78 7.34
CA GLY A 432 -0.19 -17.73 8.07
C GLY A 432 -0.88 -17.14 9.31
N MET A 433 -0.77 -15.82 9.55
CA MET A 433 -1.43 -15.16 10.68
C MET A 433 -2.94 -15.04 10.48
N TRP A 434 -3.37 -14.86 9.23
CA TRP A 434 -4.78 -14.76 8.85
C TRP A 434 -5.12 -15.83 7.81
N ALA A 435 -6.38 -16.30 7.85
CA ALA A 435 -6.90 -17.14 6.77
C ALA A 435 -6.80 -16.39 5.43
N VAL A 436 -6.47 -17.08 4.36
CA VAL A 436 -6.18 -16.48 3.06
C VAL A 436 -7.35 -15.66 2.53
N TRP A 437 -8.59 -16.15 2.69
CA TRP A 437 -9.80 -15.44 2.28
C TRP A 437 -10.04 -14.13 3.06
N VAL A 438 -9.64 -14.06 4.35
CA VAL A 438 -9.69 -12.83 5.15
C VAL A 438 -8.65 -11.84 4.65
N GLY A 439 -7.40 -12.29 4.47
CA GLY A 439 -6.30 -11.43 4.03
C GLY A 439 -6.57 -10.83 2.65
N LYS A 440 -6.95 -11.62 1.66
CA LYS A 440 -7.26 -11.13 0.31
C LYS A 440 -8.63 -10.47 0.19
N GLY A 441 -9.56 -10.77 1.08
CA GLY A 441 -10.85 -10.12 1.20
C GLY A 441 -10.81 -8.75 1.88
N LEU A 442 -9.73 -8.41 2.60
CA LEU A 442 -9.65 -7.18 3.39
C LEU A 442 -9.92 -5.92 2.55
N ALA A 443 -9.25 -5.77 1.42
CA ALA A 443 -9.40 -4.60 0.56
C ALA A 443 -10.81 -4.50 -0.07
N PRO A 444 -11.39 -5.53 -0.71
CA PRO A 444 -12.76 -5.47 -1.21
C PRO A 444 -13.80 -5.22 -0.10
N VAL A 445 -13.66 -5.87 1.05
CA VAL A 445 -14.60 -5.72 2.18
C VAL A 445 -14.54 -4.31 2.77
N ALA A 446 -13.35 -3.72 2.91
CA ALA A 446 -13.20 -2.36 3.41
C ALA A 446 -13.69 -1.29 2.41
N LEU A 447 -13.49 -1.51 1.10
CA LEU A 447 -13.89 -0.55 0.07
C LEU A 447 -15.39 -0.63 -0.28
N THR A 448 -16.04 -1.77 -0.10
CA THR A 448 -17.49 -1.92 -0.41
C THR A 448 -18.36 -0.96 0.39
N PRO A 449 -18.25 -0.80 1.73
CA PRO A 449 -19.01 0.20 2.46
C PRO A 449 -18.76 1.62 1.98
N ILE A 450 -17.50 1.94 1.60
CA ILE A 450 -17.13 3.26 1.07
C ILE A 450 -17.83 3.48 -0.29
N ALA A 451 -17.81 2.50 -1.18
CA ALA A 451 -18.48 2.55 -2.47
C ALA A 451 -20.00 2.75 -2.31
N ILE A 452 -20.65 2.01 -1.41
CA ILE A 452 -22.07 2.14 -1.10
C ILE A 452 -22.37 3.52 -0.53
N PHE A 453 -21.59 3.99 0.45
CA PHE A 453 -21.78 5.29 1.09
C PHE A 453 -21.66 6.44 0.09
N VAL A 454 -20.61 6.43 -0.74
CA VAL A 454 -20.37 7.48 -1.74
C VAL A 454 -21.49 7.47 -2.80
N THR A 455 -21.88 6.28 -3.27
CA THR A 455 -22.98 6.13 -4.24
C THR A 455 -24.32 6.62 -3.67
N TYR A 456 -24.63 6.29 -2.42
CA TYR A 456 -25.83 6.75 -1.73
C TYR A 456 -25.86 8.28 -1.58
N LYS A 457 -24.73 8.88 -1.18
CA LYS A 457 -24.58 10.33 -1.03
C LYS A 457 -24.68 11.07 -2.36
N ALA A 458 -24.07 10.52 -3.42
CA ALA A 458 -24.15 11.09 -4.77
C ALA A 458 -25.59 11.10 -5.32
N ASN A 459 -26.35 10.05 -5.03
CA ASN A 459 -27.74 9.94 -5.48
C ASN A 459 -28.71 10.93 -4.74
N LYS A 460 -28.36 11.30 -3.48
CA LYS A 460 -29.14 12.26 -2.68
C LYS A 460 -28.69 13.72 -2.83
N ASP A 461 -27.84 14.07 -3.79
CA ASP A 461 -27.31 15.44 -4.00
C ASP A 461 -26.80 16.10 -2.72
N SER A 462 -26.17 15.32 -1.85
CA SER A 462 -25.75 15.79 -0.54
C SER A 462 -24.51 16.70 -0.68
N VAL A 463 -24.58 17.87 -0.09
CA VAL A 463 -23.54 18.92 -0.04
C VAL A 463 -22.26 18.47 0.70
N VAL A 464 -22.24 17.26 1.27
CA VAL A 464 -21.18 16.74 2.15
C VAL A 464 -19.79 16.72 1.50
N PHE A 465 -19.69 16.66 0.16
CA PHE A 465 -18.41 16.67 -0.56
C PHE A 465 -18.13 17.99 -1.30
N ASN A 466 -18.77 19.09 -0.91
CA ASN A 466 -18.40 20.38 -1.46
C ASN A 466 -16.99 20.73 -0.98
N ALA A 467 -16.02 20.70 -1.89
CA ALA A 467 -14.62 20.99 -1.58
C ALA A 467 -14.44 22.37 -0.91
N ASP A 468 -15.35 23.31 -1.20
CA ASP A 468 -15.33 24.63 -0.61
C ASP A 468 -15.69 24.59 0.89
N LEU A 469 -16.61 23.70 1.32
CA LEU A 469 -16.89 23.48 2.75
C LEU A 469 -15.69 22.90 3.51
N TYR A 470 -14.98 21.95 2.91
CA TYR A 470 -13.76 21.39 3.53
C TYR A 470 -12.63 22.40 3.53
N LYS A 471 -12.46 23.16 2.44
CA LYS A 471 -11.52 24.28 2.38
C LYS A 471 -11.84 25.31 3.46
N GLU A 472 -13.10 25.66 3.61
CA GLU A 472 -13.56 26.57 4.64
C GLU A 472 -13.33 26.00 6.04
N PHE A 473 -13.66 24.73 6.27
CA PHE A 473 -13.38 24.04 7.53
C PHE A 473 -11.89 24.02 7.86
N PHE A 474 -11.01 23.64 6.91
CA PHE A 474 -9.56 23.66 7.11
C PHE A 474 -9.02 25.07 7.27
N MET A 475 -9.53 26.05 6.52
CA MET A 475 -9.13 27.45 6.69
C MET A 475 -9.56 27.98 8.08
N ARG A 476 -10.75 27.62 8.55
CA ARG A 476 -11.21 27.92 9.92
C ARG A 476 -10.34 27.19 10.97
N LEU A 477 -10.02 25.92 10.74
CA LEU A 477 -9.15 25.13 11.64
C LEU A 477 -7.75 25.73 11.75
N LEU A 478 -7.16 26.12 10.62
CA LEU A 478 -5.85 26.77 10.55
C LEU A 478 -5.92 28.26 10.91
N GLY A 479 -7.12 28.80 11.13
CA GLY A 479 -7.32 30.21 11.44
C GLY A 479 -7.00 31.16 10.28
N LEU A 480 -7.06 30.71 9.05
CA LEU A 480 -6.85 31.54 7.87
C LEU A 480 -8.09 32.41 7.57
N ARG A 481 -7.88 33.58 6.96
CA ARG A 481 -8.98 34.49 6.61
C ARG A 481 -9.69 34.03 5.35
N LEU A 482 -11.02 34.01 5.40
CA LEU A 482 -11.86 33.93 4.21
C LEU A 482 -12.00 35.34 3.65
N LYS A 483 -11.77 35.48 2.33
CA LYS A 483 -12.01 36.74 1.62
C LYS A 483 -13.49 36.84 1.26
N ARG A 484 -14.07 38.01 1.50
CA ARG A 484 -15.43 38.32 1.07
C ARG A 484 -15.44 38.66 -0.42
N HIS A 485 -16.40 38.15 -1.15
CA HIS A 485 -16.66 38.51 -2.54
C HIS A 485 -18.14 38.92 -2.65
N VAL A 486 -18.38 40.21 -2.76
CA VAL A 486 -19.72 40.77 -3.03
C VAL A 486 -19.77 41.06 -4.53
N PHE A 487 -20.70 40.41 -5.22
CA PHE A 487 -20.96 40.60 -6.63
C PHE A 487 -22.16 41.51 -6.82
N ALA A 488 -22.18 42.32 -7.90
CA ALA A 488 -23.37 43.04 -8.30
C ALA A 488 -24.50 42.05 -8.60
N LYS A 489 -25.69 42.27 -8.09
CA LYS A 489 -26.87 41.47 -8.41
C LYS A 489 -27.28 41.73 -9.86
N GLU A 490 -27.59 40.69 -10.60
CA GLU A 490 -28.03 40.78 -12.00
C GLU A 490 -29.41 41.44 -12.12
N VAL A 491 -30.27 41.30 -11.10
CA VAL A 491 -31.59 41.92 -11.02
C VAL A 491 -31.67 42.72 -9.72
N ILE A 492 -31.78 44.03 -9.82
CA ILE A 492 -31.98 44.94 -8.70
C ILE A 492 -33.48 45.19 -8.58
N ILE A 493 -34.06 44.73 -7.47
CA ILE A 493 -35.51 44.89 -7.20
C ILE A 493 -35.79 46.25 -6.53
N ASN A 494 -34.95 46.63 -5.57
CA ASN A 494 -35.03 47.89 -4.85
C ASN A 494 -33.69 48.60 -4.84
N ASP A 495 -33.65 49.91 -4.99
CA ASP A 495 -32.44 50.71 -4.78
C ASP A 495 -32.11 50.77 -3.29
N PRO A 496 -30.83 50.78 -2.87
CA PRO A 496 -30.43 50.78 -1.47
C PRO A 496 -30.79 52.09 -0.76
N ASP A 497 -31.18 52.01 0.51
CA ASP A 497 -31.46 53.18 1.35
C ASP A 497 -30.16 53.77 1.92
N TYR A 498 -29.45 54.55 1.12
CA TYR A 498 -28.19 55.17 1.50
C TYR A 498 -28.28 56.08 2.74
N VAL A 499 -29.46 56.66 3.07
CA VAL A 499 -29.65 57.52 4.23
C VAL A 499 -29.68 56.70 5.50
N ASN A 500 -30.51 55.68 5.54
CA ASN A 500 -30.65 54.81 6.69
C ASN A 500 -29.38 54.00 6.93
N ASP A 501 -28.77 53.47 5.87
CA ASP A 501 -27.52 52.73 5.94
C ASP A 501 -26.35 53.60 6.48
N SER A 502 -26.28 54.88 6.06
CA SER A 502 -25.29 55.82 6.59
C SER A 502 -25.45 56.06 8.11
N ILE A 503 -26.68 56.12 8.61
CA ILE A 503 -26.99 56.27 10.04
C ILE A 503 -26.60 54.99 10.78
N THR A 504 -27.00 53.83 10.26
CA THR A 504 -26.72 52.52 10.83
C THR A 504 -25.21 52.27 10.93
N LEU A 505 -24.45 52.59 9.87
CA LEU A 505 -22.98 52.46 9.88
C LEU A 505 -22.28 53.39 10.88
N LYS A 506 -22.83 54.62 11.10
CA LYS A 506 -22.31 55.53 12.14
C LYS A 506 -22.55 54.99 13.54
N GLN A 507 -23.76 54.46 13.79
CA GLN A 507 -24.13 53.86 15.07
C GLN A 507 -23.28 52.60 15.33
N MET A 508 -23.10 51.78 14.31
CA MET A 508 -22.20 50.60 14.39
C MET A 508 -20.77 50.99 14.76
N ASN A 509 -20.22 52.08 14.25
CA ASN A 509 -18.92 52.55 14.62
C ASN A 509 -18.82 52.92 16.11
N ALA A 510 -19.87 53.52 16.69
CA ALA A 510 -19.96 53.81 18.12
C ALA A 510 -20.05 52.50 18.94
N ASP A 511 -20.85 51.53 18.49
CA ASP A 511 -21.00 50.21 19.12
C ASP A 511 -19.66 49.45 19.11
N ILE A 512 -18.91 49.48 17.99
CA ILE A 512 -17.58 48.88 17.87
C ILE A 512 -16.58 49.50 18.85
N ASP A 513 -16.59 50.84 18.99
CA ASP A 513 -15.71 51.56 19.93
C ASP A 513 -16.04 51.22 21.38
N ALA A 514 -17.33 51.15 21.74
CA ALA A 514 -17.80 50.74 23.07
C ALA A 514 -17.37 49.31 23.40
N TYR A 515 -17.66 48.35 22.49
CA TYR A 515 -17.30 46.95 22.63
C TYR A 515 -15.80 46.74 22.79
N SER A 516 -14.98 47.42 21.97
CA SER A 516 -13.54 47.29 22.00
C SER A 516 -12.92 47.77 23.32
N LYS A 517 -13.52 48.84 23.97
CA LYS A 517 -13.10 49.38 25.27
C LYS A 517 -13.51 48.45 26.40
N GLU A 518 -14.75 47.98 26.40
CA GLU A 518 -15.31 47.14 27.45
C GLU A 518 -14.62 45.78 27.55
N HIS A 519 -14.42 45.08 26.40
CA HIS A 519 -13.88 43.72 26.37
C HIS A 519 -12.36 43.65 26.35
N ARG A 520 -11.62 44.77 26.33
CA ARG A 520 -10.16 44.85 26.32
C ARG A 520 -9.53 43.78 25.44
N LEU A 521 -9.91 43.74 24.17
CA LEU A 521 -9.57 42.63 23.23
C LEU A 521 -8.07 42.39 23.05
N VAL A 522 -7.21 43.38 23.33
CA VAL A 522 -5.76 43.28 23.19
C VAL A 522 -5.12 42.55 24.39
N SER A 523 -5.77 42.59 25.58
CA SER A 523 -5.24 41.89 26.76
C SER A 523 -5.51 40.38 26.68
N ALA A 524 -4.61 39.61 27.33
CA ALA A 524 -4.75 38.18 27.47
C ALA A 524 -6.03 37.82 28.24
N PRO A 525 -6.86 36.89 27.78
CA PRO A 525 -8.09 36.50 28.46
C PRO A 525 -7.77 35.72 29.74
N ASN A 526 -8.69 35.76 30.72
CA ASN A 526 -8.54 34.97 31.94
C ASN A 526 -8.74 33.48 31.61
N ILE A 527 -7.79 32.63 32.02
CA ILE A 527 -7.79 31.18 31.75
C ILE A 527 -9.05 30.51 32.31
N ILE A 528 -9.50 30.93 33.49
CA ILE A 528 -10.68 30.36 34.15
C ILE A 528 -11.96 30.66 33.35
N ASP A 529 -12.07 31.89 32.85
CA ASP A 529 -13.25 32.28 32.07
C ASP A 529 -13.32 31.59 30.72
N VAL A 530 -12.17 31.27 30.14
CA VAL A 530 -12.06 30.57 28.83
C VAL A 530 -12.50 29.11 28.91
N PHE A 531 -11.99 28.36 29.89
CA PHE A 531 -12.19 26.90 29.93
C PHE A 531 -13.35 26.48 30.85
N PHE A 532 -13.66 27.26 31.89
CA PHE A 532 -14.60 26.84 32.93
C PHE A 532 -15.87 27.71 33.03
N LYS A 533 -15.79 29.04 32.78
CA LYS A 533 -16.87 30.00 33.02
C LYS A 533 -17.18 30.91 31.85
N TYR A 534 -17.10 30.40 30.61
CA TYR A 534 -17.36 31.25 29.46
C TYR A 534 -18.77 31.84 29.46
N LYS A 535 -18.90 33.09 29.04
CA LYS A 535 -20.18 33.73 28.72
C LYS A 535 -20.37 33.82 27.20
N LYS A 536 -21.62 33.65 26.73
CA LYS A 536 -21.94 33.86 25.32
C LYS A 536 -21.85 35.36 25.02
N ASP A 537 -21.11 35.72 23.99
CA ASP A 537 -20.99 37.11 23.55
C ASP A 537 -22.04 37.41 22.50
N ASN A 538 -23.16 37.97 22.96
CA ASN A 538 -24.28 38.33 22.09
C ASN A 538 -24.06 39.67 21.37
N GLU A 539 -23.16 40.54 21.89
CA GLU A 539 -22.93 41.87 21.29
C GLU A 539 -22.21 41.77 19.95
N ILE A 540 -21.18 40.91 19.88
CA ILE A 540 -20.47 40.73 18.63
C ILE A 540 -21.34 40.00 17.57
N GLU A 541 -22.25 39.11 18.01
CA GLU A 541 -23.23 38.47 17.11
C GLU A 541 -24.16 39.57 16.52
N ARG A 542 -24.67 40.48 17.35
CA ARG A 542 -25.52 41.62 16.92
C ARG A 542 -24.77 42.54 15.93
N ILE A 543 -23.54 42.92 16.24
CA ILE A 543 -22.73 43.75 15.32
C ILE A 543 -22.54 43.06 13.98
N SER A 544 -22.31 41.75 13.99
CA SER A 544 -22.15 40.94 12.76
C SER A 544 -23.44 40.90 11.95
N GLU A 545 -24.59 40.70 12.59
CA GLU A 545 -25.90 40.66 11.93
C GLU A 545 -26.28 42.01 11.30
N ILE A 546 -26.05 43.11 12.00
CA ILE A 546 -26.27 44.47 11.48
C ILE A 546 -25.33 44.73 10.27
N LEU A 547 -24.07 44.33 10.36
CA LEU A 547 -23.14 44.47 9.25
C LEU A 547 -23.58 43.70 8.01
N GLU A 548 -24.02 42.45 8.19
CA GLU A 548 -24.50 41.63 7.05
C GLU A 548 -25.79 42.20 6.44
N SER A 549 -26.73 42.74 7.25
CA SER A 549 -27.95 43.36 6.72
C SER A 549 -27.64 44.61 5.88
N VAL A 550 -26.72 45.46 6.34
CA VAL A 550 -26.28 46.63 5.57
C VAL A 550 -25.54 46.24 4.28
N ILE A 551 -24.69 45.20 4.33
CA ILE A 551 -24.00 44.67 3.15
C ILE A 551 -25.03 44.13 2.14
N GLU A 552 -26.09 43.47 2.60
CA GLU A 552 -27.13 42.91 1.75
C GLU A 552 -27.93 43.98 1.04
N ASP A 553 -28.27 45.10 1.73
CA ASP A 553 -28.94 46.23 1.13
C ASP A 553 -28.04 46.98 0.13
N LEU A 554 -26.82 47.33 0.54
CA LEU A 554 -25.85 48.00 -0.30
C LEU A 554 -25.37 47.15 -1.51
N ALA A 555 -25.52 45.82 -1.48
CA ALA A 555 -25.25 44.95 -2.64
C ALA A 555 -26.19 45.20 -3.83
N ASN A 556 -27.32 45.92 -3.60
CA ASN A 556 -28.24 46.35 -4.67
C ASN A 556 -27.73 47.61 -5.41
N THR A 557 -26.59 48.18 -5.03
CA THR A 557 -26.04 49.38 -5.68
C THR A 557 -25.53 49.10 -7.08
N LYS A 558 -25.64 50.13 -7.95
CA LYS A 558 -25.03 50.15 -9.29
C LYS A 558 -23.59 50.68 -9.30
N ASP A 559 -23.12 51.24 -8.17
CA ASP A 559 -21.78 51.82 -8.07
C ASP A 559 -20.73 50.76 -7.83
N LYS A 560 -19.87 50.57 -8.83
CA LYS A 560 -18.74 49.61 -8.78
C LYS A 560 -17.69 49.96 -7.72
N ILE A 561 -17.51 51.24 -7.39
CA ILE A 561 -16.55 51.69 -6.36
C ILE A 561 -17.06 51.26 -4.99
N LEU A 562 -18.37 51.45 -4.72
CA LEU A 562 -18.96 51.02 -3.47
C LEU A 562 -18.88 49.50 -3.28
N LEU A 563 -19.15 48.73 -4.34
CA LEU A 563 -18.98 47.28 -4.32
C LEU A 563 -17.55 46.87 -4.06
N HIS A 564 -16.56 47.59 -4.61
CA HIS A 564 -15.15 47.31 -4.33
C HIS A 564 -14.78 47.58 -2.88
N GLU A 565 -15.26 48.67 -2.29
CA GLU A 565 -15.04 48.96 -0.87
C GLU A 565 -15.70 47.91 0.03
N MET A 566 -16.89 47.43 -0.30
CA MET A 566 -17.57 46.36 0.46
C MET A 566 -16.82 45.05 0.49
N ASN A 567 -16.04 44.73 -0.56
CA ASN A 567 -15.19 43.55 -0.58
C ASN A 567 -14.04 43.61 0.45
N LYS A 568 -13.74 44.77 1.03
CA LYS A 568 -12.74 44.94 2.10
C LYS A 568 -13.28 44.53 3.48
N TYR A 569 -14.59 44.34 3.64
CA TYR A 569 -15.13 43.88 4.91
C TYR A 569 -14.65 42.48 5.27
N PRO A 570 -14.06 42.27 6.46
CA PRO A 570 -13.71 40.95 6.95
C PRO A 570 -14.97 40.16 7.34
N ILE A 571 -14.88 38.83 7.24
CA ILE A 571 -15.93 37.96 7.81
C ILE A 571 -15.59 37.75 9.29
N LEU A 572 -16.51 38.18 10.18
CA LEU A 572 -16.30 38.09 11.61
C LEU A 572 -16.45 36.65 12.12
N ALA A 573 -15.53 36.23 12.94
CA ALA A 573 -15.60 34.94 13.67
C ALA A 573 -16.18 35.18 15.06
N THR A 574 -17.50 35.19 15.17
CA THR A 574 -18.23 35.61 16.38
C THR A 574 -18.06 34.70 17.59
N LYS A 575 -17.72 33.45 17.41
CA LYS A 575 -17.63 32.44 18.50
C LYS A 575 -16.18 32.08 18.88
N ALA A 576 -15.22 32.24 17.98
CA ALA A 576 -13.85 31.69 18.13
C ALA A 576 -13.00 32.42 19.21
N HIS A 577 -13.38 33.64 19.61
CA HIS A 577 -12.66 34.45 20.58
C HIS A 577 -13.11 34.23 22.04
N THR A 578 -14.22 33.51 22.26
CA THR A 578 -14.78 33.27 23.61
C THR A 578 -14.48 31.88 24.16
N ARG A 579 -14.42 30.86 23.30
CA ARG A 579 -14.28 29.47 23.72
C ARG A 579 -13.57 28.62 22.65
N PRO A 580 -12.77 27.59 23.05
CA PRO A 580 -12.17 26.66 22.11
C PRO A 580 -13.18 25.74 21.41
N PHE A 581 -14.15 25.19 22.15
CA PHE A 581 -15.16 24.23 21.66
C PHE A 581 -16.57 24.67 22.01
N GLU A 582 -17.58 24.22 21.25
CA GLU A 582 -18.98 24.50 21.55
C GLU A 582 -19.52 23.79 22.80
N HIS A 583 -18.99 22.55 23.06
CA HIS A 583 -19.42 21.74 24.20
C HIS A 583 -18.61 22.05 25.47
N LYS A 584 -19.29 22.32 26.59
CA LYS A 584 -18.67 22.65 27.88
C LYS A 584 -17.68 21.57 28.36
N TRP A 585 -18.06 20.30 28.26
CA TRP A 585 -17.22 19.19 28.71
C TRP A 585 -15.89 19.09 27.97
N LEU A 586 -15.88 19.37 26.66
CA LEU A 586 -14.63 19.42 25.86
C LEU A 586 -13.71 20.55 26.30
N ASN A 587 -14.27 21.72 26.69
CA ASN A 587 -13.47 22.83 27.19
C ASN A 587 -12.84 22.50 28.54
N ILE A 588 -13.57 21.84 29.44
CA ILE A 588 -13.04 21.39 30.74
C ILE A 588 -11.91 20.37 30.54
N ILE A 589 -12.11 19.37 29.69
CA ILE A 589 -11.06 18.38 29.37
C ILE A 589 -9.83 19.08 28.78
N ALA A 590 -10.03 20.00 27.85
CA ALA A 590 -8.92 20.76 27.23
C ALA A 590 -8.19 21.64 28.25
N GLY A 591 -8.89 22.19 29.26
CA GLY A 591 -8.28 22.97 30.33
C GLY A 591 -7.46 22.13 31.31
N VAL A 592 -7.84 20.87 31.53
CA VAL A 592 -7.12 19.91 32.40
C VAL A 592 -5.89 19.33 31.71
N LEU A 593 -5.95 19.07 30.40
CA LEU A 593 -4.84 18.60 29.59
C LEU A 593 -3.87 19.74 29.25
N VAL A 594 -2.93 20.03 30.16
CA VAL A 594 -2.03 21.20 30.12
C VAL A 594 -1.40 21.48 28.75
N PRO A 595 -0.80 20.51 28.00
CA PRO A 595 -0.18 20.83 26.70
C PRO A 595 -1.20 21.25 25.65
N VAL A 596 -2.38 20.60 25.62
CA VAL A 596 -3.45 20.91 24.67
C VAL A 596 -4.14 22.23 25.05
N GLY A 597 -4.39 22.45 26.35
CA GLY A 597 -4.96 23.68 26.88
C GLY A 597 -4.11 24.90 26.57
N ALA A 598 -2.78 24.81 26.72
CA ALA A 598 -1.88 25.91 26.38
C ALA A 598 -1.93 26.31 24.91
N VAL A 599 -1.93 25.34 24.00
CA VAL A 599 -2.04 25.59 22.55
C VAL A 599 -3.38 26.24 22.20
N LEU A 600 -4.48 25.74 22.77
CA LEU A 600 -5.83 26.29 22.54
C LEU A 600 -5.99 27.68 23.14
N TYR A 601 -5.37 27.96 24.30
CA TYR A 601 -5.36 29.27 24.91
C TYR A 601 -4.62 30.31 24.06
N ILE A 602 -3.42 29.99 23.57
CA ILE A 602 -2.65 30.84 22.65
C ILE A 602 -3.46 31.10 21.38
N ARG A 603 -4.06 30.07 20.83
CA ARG A 603 -4.93 30.18 19.63
C ARG A 603 -6.09 31.15 19.87
N MET A 604 -6.74 31.04 21.01
CA MET A 604 -7.85 31.92 21.36
C MET A 604 -7.43 33.37 21.55
N TRP A 605 -6.26 33.60 22.16
CA TRP A 605 -5.70 34.95 22.26
C TRP A 605 -5.38 35.54 20.88
N VAL A 606 -4.83 34.74 19.98
CA VAL A 606 -4.64 35.14 18.56
C VAL A 606 -5.98 35.50 17.89
N PHE A 607 -7.07 34.77 18.17
CA PHE A 607 -8.40 35.11 17.63
C PHE A 607 -8.94 36.43 18.21
N ARG A 608 -8.70 36.76 19.49
CA ARG A 608 -9.05 38.06 20.09
C ARG A 608 -8.30 39.22 19.43
N LEU A 609 -7.00 39.05 19.23
CA LEU A 609 -6.18 40.06 18.54
C LEU A 609 -6.60 40.24 17.09
N ARG A 610 -7.07 39.16 16.46
CA ARG A 610 -7.63 39.20 15.11
C ARG A 610 -8.96 39.93 15.08
N LEU A 611 -9.86 39.62 16.00
CA LEU A 611 -11.16 40.32 16.13
C LEU A 611 -10.94 41.82 16.30
N TYR A 612 -10.01 42.23 17.13
CA TYR A 612 -9.65 43.66 17.30
C TYR A 612 -9.23 44.29 15.96
N ARG A 613 -8.39 43.62 15.18
CA ARG A 613 -7.95 44.10 13.85
C ARG A 613 -9.10 44.16 12.85
N ASP A 614 -9.99 43.16 12.88
CA ASP A 614 -11.12 43.06 11.98
C ASP A 614 -12.17 44.17 12.30
N LEU A 615 -12.44 44.43 13.57
CA LEU A 615 -13.31 45.55 13.98
C LEU A 615 -12.72 46.90 13.57
N ARG A 616 -11.40 47.08 13.69
CA ARG A 616 -10.73 48.30 13.21
C ARG A 616 -10.83 48.44 11.70
N GLN A 617 -10.70 47.36 10.96
CA GLN A 617 -10.88 47.35 9.50
C GLN A 617 -12.31 47.67 9.10
N ILE A 618 -13.33 47.10 9.79
CA ILE A 618 -14.76 47.43 9.56
C ILE A 618 -14.97 48.92 9.75
N ARG A 619 -14.48 49.51 10.83
CA ARG A 619 -14.61 50.93 11.09
C ARG A 619 -14.01 51.80 9.99
N GLN A 620 -12.82 51.45 9.48
CA GLN A 620 -12.17 52.17 8.37
C GLN A 620 -12.99 52.04 7.08
N THR A 621 -13.50 50.85 6.79
CA THR A 621 -14.33 50.60 5.61
C THR A 621 -15.66 51.31 5.72
N ASN A 622 -16.30 51.31 6.91
CA ASN A 622 -17.54 52.09 7.16
C ASN A 622 -17.35 53.58 6.85
N GLN A 623 -16.21 54.15 7.27
CA GLN A 623 -15.92 55.56 7.01
C GLN A 623 -15.79 55.83 5.51
N ALA A 624 -15.08 54.96 4.77
CA ALA A 624 -14.90 55.09 3.31
C ALA A 624 -16.27 54.97 2.58
N ILE A 625 -17.12 54.02 2.99
CA ILE A 625 -18.43 53.80 2.42
C ILE A 625 -19.38 55.00 2.71
N ILE A 626 -19.37 55.55 3.93
CA ILE A 626 -20.17 56.73 4.29
C ILE A 626 -19.76 57.94 3.46
N VAL A 627 -18.45 58.15 3.21
CA VAL A 627 -17.98 59.24 2.36
C VAL A 627 -18.49 59.02 0.93
N ARG A 628 -18.34 57.80 0.38
CA ARG A 628 -18.80 57.51 -0.98
C ARG A 628 -20.31 57.64 -1.16
N MET A 629 -21.09 57.18 -0.17
CA MET A 629 -22.57 57.36 -0.21
C MET A 629 -23.00 58.83 -0.26
N ARG A 630 -22.20 59.76 0.34
CA ARG A 630 -22.45 61.20 0.23
C ARG A 630 -22.14 61.77 -1.14
N GLU A 631 -21.21 61.19 -1.88
CA GLU A 631 -20.86 61.59 -3.25
C GLU A 631 -21.86 61.09 -4.29
N ILE A 632 -22.55 59.99 -4.03
CA ILE A 632 -23.56 59.41 -4.90
C ILE A 632 -24.91 60.14 -4.78
N LYS A 633 -25.14 60.80 -3.65
CA LYS A 633 -26.33 61.58 -3.37
C LYS A 633 -26.19 63.02 -3.89
#